data_6246e7d81f346aa03419a966aaa5c878
#
_entry.id   6246e7d81f346aa03419a966aaa5c878
#
_cell.length_a   1.000
_cell.length_b   1.000
_cell.length_c   1.000
_cell.angle_alpha   90.00
_cell.angle_beta   90.00
_cell.angle_gamma   90.00
#
_symmetry.space_group_name_H-M   'P 1'
#
loop_
_entity.id
_entity.type
_entity.pdbx_description
1 polymer ?
#
loop_
_entity_poly.entity_id
_entity_poly.type
_entity_poly.pdbx_seq_one_letter_code
_entity_poly.pdbx_strand_id
1 'polypeptide(L)'
;MKPKLRYYFATIVVGLLLSVGAFAQSRAFNVKAVVKDGSSSENLSFVTVVIARPSADKPTAYALSGEDGSLLIEAIRPGKYILKAELLGYKTFETEFEVKDKDVDLGELKLQSNEEQLSAATVSAVGNPIQMKSDTISFTASSVKTTENDMLEDLLKKIPGIEISEDGSITHNGRSIEKITIDGKTFFLDDPQLASKNLPAKIVDKVKVIEKKSDQAQFTGIDDGEEETIIDLSVKKGMMNGTFGNASAGAGHDVPTTAVQGDYRYQTAAFAGKFTDKMQLAFILNANNTNDRGFRDISGNMMGAIRGSGMGRGQGGWGRSNGITTSFMSGLNGAATLLDNKMDLSGNYLYNYTNKDVEENSSKTTYLDDSNLLYDSKGSSNTYSGGHRLGMRLEHKFSDNTSIIFQPQVDFGKGGFAENSEDATSTYLFSDESTNKTNSSQKTNFGDNTNLNARGFALLRQRLWMPGQTMTVMGNYSVSTNNLVGYNKSNTTIYGTDGTASTSLVDQHYTQDQNTYSLWGNATFTQPLGGNFYLEANYSYSWNKSESDKLTTDVQTGEVSDNYSNSIVNEYVNQEVGVNALYQGDGFRVQVGMAAKPTKTHNYTSSGASYKVDTTMYRVNWAPNAMVYFELGENGSLRSFYNGRSVQPSTSQLITIADNSNPLSVSFGNPNLSPYFRHDLRGDVRYNNKRTYTSINARWSASYNDNPVVNATWYNNGIAYTMPVNGPASFSANFNVYLNLPVKQSGFTIVNMARIGYSTS
;
A
#
# COMPACT_ATOMS: atom_id res chain seq x y z
N MET A 1 27.85 2.47 -21.89
CA MET A 1 27.50 1.05 -21.62
C MET A 1 28.34 0.15 -22.50
N LYS A 2 29.14 -0.74 -21.91
CA LYS A 2 29.99 -1.66 -22.67
C LYS A 2 29.12 -2.65 -23.45
N PRO A 3 29.43 -3.01 -24.70
CA PRO A 3 28.57 -3.80 -25.59
C PRO A 3 28.20 -5.20 -25.05
N LYS A 4 28.97 -5.75 -24.13
CA LYS A 4 28.72 -7.08 -23.55
C LYS A 4 27.43 -7.17 -22.71
N LEU A 5 26.96 -6.07 -22.09
CA LEU A 5 25.76 -6.07 -21.26
C LEU A 5 24.47 -6.15 -22.10
N ARG A 6 24.51 -5.67 -23.35
CA ARG A 6 23.37 -5.76 -24.29
C ARG A 6 23.08 -7.19 -24.70
N TYR A 7 24.10 -8.03 -24.84
CA TYR A 7 23.93 -9.44 -25.23
C TYR A 7 23.37 -10.29 -24.09
N TYR A 8 23.77 -10.04 -22.84
CA TYR A 8 23.23 -10.78 -21.68
C TYR A 8 21.76 -10.44 -21.43
N PHE A 9 21.36 -9.18 -21.59
CA PHE A 9 19.96 -8.79 -21.42
C PHE A 9 19.08 -9.37 -22.53
N ALA A 10 19.55 -9.34 -23.78
CA ALA A 10 18.84 -9.95 -24.91
C ALA A 10 18.74 -11.49 -24.77
N THR A 11 19.78 -12.16 -24.28
CA THR A 11 19.76 -13.62 -24.11
C THR A 11 18.83 -14.06 -22.96
N ILE A 12 18.76 -13.28 -21.86
CA ILE A 12 17.83 -13.56 -20.75
C ILE A 12 16.39 -13.34 -21.20
N VAL A 13 16.10 -12.26 -21.93
CA VAL A 13 14.74 -11.98 -22.45
C VAL A 13 14.33 -13.02 -23.48
N VAL A 14 15.22 -13.42 -24.37
CA VAL A 14 14.95 -14.48 -25.36
C VAL A 14 14.83 -15.85 -24.69
N GLY A 15 15.63 -16.13 -23.67
CA GLY A 15 15.52 -17.37 -22.87
C GLY A 15 14.21 -17.47 -22.08
N LEU A 16 13.73 -16.36 -21.53
CA LEU A 16 12.41 -16.27 -20.88
C LEU A 16 11.25 -16.41 -21.89
N LEU A 17 11.39 -15.85 -23.08
CA LEU A 17 10.37 -15.96 -24.13
C LEU A 17 10.33 -17.37 -24.74
N LEU A 18 11.46 -18.07 -24.84
CA LEU A 18 11.54 -19.43 -25.36
C LEU A 18 11.06 -20.49 -24.33
N SER A 19 11.11 -20.21 -23.03
CA SER A 19 10.56 -21.12 -22.01
C SER A 19 9.03 -21.16 -21.97
N VAL A 20 8.35 -20.15 -22.55
CA VAL A 20 6.88 -20.13 -22.67
C VAL A 20 6.37 -20.97 -23.86
N GLY A 21 7.23 -21.34 -24.83
CA GLY A 21 6.84 -22.07 -26.06
C GLY A 21 6.72 -23.59 -25.91
N ALA A 22 7.04 -24.19 -24.77
CA ALA A 22 7.08 -25.67 -24.62
C ALA A 22 5.83 -26.27 -23.95
N PHE A 23 4.69 -25.58 -23.93
CA PHE A 23 3.43 -26.21 -23.55
C PHE A 23 2.88 -27.00 -24.74
N ALA A 24 2.96 -28.31 -24.65
CA ALA A 24 2.30 -29.22 -25.59
C ALA A 24 0.82 -28.81 -25.72
N GLN A 25 0.42 -28.28 -26.86
CA GLN A 25 -0.98 -28.01 -27.18
C GLN A 25 -1.72 -29.36 -27.14
N SER A 26 -2.36 -29.66 -26.03
CA SER A 26 -3.32 -30.76 -25.99
C SER A 26 -4.49 -30.38 -26.89
N ARG A 27 -4.72 -31.09 -27.95
CA ARG A 27 -5.87 -30.88 -28.84
C ARG A 27 -7.14 -30.88 -28.02
N ALA A 28 -7.92 -29.82 -28.13
CA ALA A 28 -9.22 -29.66 -27.50
C ALA A 28 -10.25 -29.32 -28.57
N PHE A 29 -11.46 -29.78 -28.38
CA PHE A 29 -12.54 -29.73 -29.35
C PHE A 29 -13.78 -29.08 -28.75
N ASN A 30 -14.68 -28.60 -29.60
CA ASN A 30 -15.91 -27.94 -29.17
C ASN A 30 -17.08 -28.94 -29.20
N VAL A 31 -18.01 -28.76 -28.26
CA VAL A 31 -19.27 -29.50 -28.19
C VAL A 31 -20.42 -28.53 -28.43
N LYS A 32 -21.26 -28.85 -29.44
CA LYS A 32 -22.40 -28.05 -29.85
C LYS A 32 -23.71 -28.81 -29.62
N ALA A 33 -24.77 -28.11 -29.31
CA ALA A 33 -26.13 -28.63 -29.21
C ALA A 33 -27.16 -27.52 -29.38
N VAL A 34 -28.42 -27.87 -29.53
CA VAL A 34 -29.56 -26.95 -29.40
C VAL A 34 -30.52 -27.53 -28.36
N VAL A 35 -30.89 -26.75 -27.39
CA VAL A 35 -31.76 -27.18 -26.30
C VAL A 35 -33.20 -26.77 -26.63
N LYS A 36 -34.13 -27.75 -26.60
CA LYS A 36 -35.53 -27.55 -26.94
C LYS A 36 -36.49 -28.13 -25.88
N ASP A 37 -37.69 -27.57 -25.82
CA ASP A 37 -38.80 -28.16 -25.11
C ASP A 37 -39.24 -29.46 -25.78
N GLY A 38 -39.35 -30.52 -25.00
CA GLY A 38 -39.71 -31.86 -25.51
C GLY A 38 -41.17 -31.96 -25.98
N SER A 39 -42.06 -31.05 -25.59
CA SER A 39 -43.47 -31.05 -25.90
C SER A 39 -43.79 -30.06 -27.04
N SER A 40 -43.29 -28.81 -26.93
CA SER A 40 -43.58 -27.74 -27.90
C SER A 40 -42.55 -27.65 -29.03
N SER A 41 -41.37 -28.26 -28.86
CA SER A 41 -40.22 -28.12 -29.77
C SER A 41 -39.67 -26.68 -29.88
N GLU A 42 -40.10 -25.78 -29.00
CA GLU A 42 -39.53 -24.43 -28.88
C GLU A 42 -38.11 -24.45 -28.31
N ASN A 43 -37.28 -23.52 -28.73
CA ASN A 43 -35.96 -23.38 -28.22
C ASN A 43 -35.97 -22.89 -26.76
N LEU A 44 -35.18 -23.51 -25.89
CA LEU A 44 -35.07 -23.15 -24.48
C LEU A 44 -33.80 -22.32 -24.23
N SER A 45 -34.02 -21.09 -23.79
CA SER A 45 -32.96 -20.18 -23.41
C SER A 45 -32.51 -20.35 -21.96
N PHE A 46 -31.26 -20.03 -21.69
CA PHE A 46 -30.66 -20.02 -20.36
C PHE A 46 -30.68 -21.37 -19.62
N VAL A 47 -30.70 -22.48 -20.34
CA VAL A 47 -30.57 -23.83 -19.78
C VAL A 47 -29.14 -24.02 -19.29
N THR A 48 -28.99 -24.41 -18.03
CA THR A 48 -27.68 -24.73 -17.46
C THR A 48 -27.25 -26.12 -17.92
N VAL A 49 -26.12 -26.19 -18.62
CA VAL A 49 -25.57 -27.46 -19.08
C VAL A 49 -24.21 -27.69 -18.45
N VAL A 50 -24.05 -28.86 -17.84
CA VAL A 50 -22.83 -29.29 -17.16
C VAL A 50 -22.28 -30.54 -17.82
N ILE A 51 -20.99 -30.59 -18.07
CA ILE A 51 -20.28 -31.78 -18.58
C ILE A 51 -19.33 -32.30 -17.51
N ALA A 52 -19.40 -33.57 -17.20
CA ALA A 52 -18.49 -34.27 -16.28
C ALA A 52 -17.99 -35.58 -16.86
N ARG A 53 -16.84 -36.07 -16.41
CA ARG A 53 -16.39 -37.45 -16.70
C ARG A 53 -17.18 -38.45 -15.85
N PRO A 54 -17.46 -39.67 -16.33
CA PRO A 54 -18.33 -40.63 -15.65
C PRO A 54 -17.94 -40.97 -14.21
N SER A 55 -16.70 -40.76 -13.78
CA SER A 55 -16.20 -41.06 -12.44
C SER A 55 -15.66 -39.84 -11.68
N ALA A 56 -15.99 -38.61 -12.12
CA ALA A 56 -15.49 -37.40 -11.50
C ALA A 56 -16.55 -36.71 -10.66
N ASP A 57 -16.25 -36.42 -9.41
CA ASP A 57 -17.11 -35.65 -8.49
C ASP A 57 -17.21 -34.15 -8.87
N LYS A 58 -16.45 -33.71 -9.88
CA LYS A 58 -16.44 -32.30 -10.30
C LYS A 58 -16.73 -32.14 -11.78
N PRO A 59 -17.51 -31.11 -12.16
CA PRO A 59 -17.76 -30.80 -13.57
C PRO A 59 -16.45 -30.50 -14.33
N THR A 60 -16.39 -30.95 -15.59
CA THR A 60 -15.30 -30.64 -16.51
C THR A 60 -15.50 -29.30 -17.19
N ALA A 61 -16.74 -28.98 -17.55
CA ALA A 61 -17.13 -27.72 -18.14
C ALA A 61 -18.65 -27.48 -17.93
N TYR A 62 -19.07 -26.22 -18.10
CA TYR A 62 -20.47 -25.81 -18.07
C TYR A 62 -20.71 -24.69 -19.07
N ALA A 63 -21.94 -24.56 -19.53
CA ALA A 63 -22.39 -23.47 -20.38
C ALA A 63 -23.89 -23.20 -20.17
N LEU A 64 -24.34 -22.05 -20.62
CA LEU A 64 -25.75 -21.68 -20.69
C LEU A 64 -26.17 -21.67 -22.15
N SER A 65 -27.37 -22.16 -22.46
CA SER A 65 -27.93 -22.01 -23.80
C SER A 65 -28.23 -20.52 -24.10
N GLY A 66 -28.00 -20.12 -25.33
CA GLY A 66 -28.32 -18.77 -25.82
C GLY A 66 -29.83 -18.51 -25.87
N GLU A 67 -30.20 -17.28 -26.25
CA GLU A 67 -31.64 -16.90 -26.46
C GLU A 67 -32.32 -17.75 -27.52
N ASP A 68 -31.54 -18.23 -28.49
CA ASP A 68 -31.98 -19.14 -29.57
C ASP A 68 -31.89 -20.62 -29.22
N GLY A 69 -31.60 -20.97 -27.95
CA GLY A 69 -31.40 -22.33 -27.48
C GLY A 69 -30.05 -22.96 -27.86
N SER A 70 -29.21 -22.25 -28.60
CA SER A 70 -27.92 -22.79 -29.01
C SER A 70 -26.96 -22.95 -27.82
N LEU A 71 -26.18 -24.02 -27.83
CA LEU A 71 -25.19 -24.35 -26.80
C LEU A 71 -23.82 -24.57 -27.48
N LEU A 72 -22.80 -23.89 -26.96
CA LEU A 72 -21.43 -24.10 -27.34
C LEU A 72 -20.57 -24.28 -26.08
N ILE A 73 -19.90 -25.43 -25.99
CA ILE A 73 -18.93 -25.72 -24.94
C ILE A 73 -17.59 -25.92 -25.60
N GLU A 74 -16.64 -25.03 -25.31
CA GLU A 74 -15.35 -24.98 -26.00
C GLU A 74 -14.25 -25.69 -25.20
N ALA A 75 -13.22 -26.13 -25.93
CA ALA A 75 -11.96 -26.63 -25.38
C ALA A 75 -12.08 -27.90 -24.54
N ILE A 76 -12.93 -28.84 -24.93
CA ILE A 76 -13.09 -30.16 -24.32
C ILE A 76 -12.03 -31.13 -24.86
N ARG A 77 -11.30 -31.78 -23.97
CA ARG A 77 -10.28 -32.79 -24.32
C ARG A 77 -10.92 -34.10 -24.74
N PRO A 78 -10.25 -34.94 -25.56
CA PRO A 78 -10.71 -36.28 -25.84
C PRO A 78 -11.02 -37.09 -24.59
N GLY A 79 -12.14 -37.82 -24.62
CA GLY A 79 -12.62 -38.63 -23.49
C GLY A 79 -14.13 -38.85 -23.52
N LYS A 80 -14.62 -39.69 -22.62
CA LYS A 80 -16.05 -39.93 -22.39
C LYS A 80 -16.58 -38.95 -21.36
N TYR A 81 -17.78 -38.43 -21.59
CA TYR A 81 -18.42 -37.41 -20.76
C TYR A 81 -19.91 -37.70 -20.62
N ILE A 82 -20.45 -37.24 -19.50
CA ILE A 82 -21.87 -37.16 -19.22
C ILE A 82 -22.27 -35.68 -19.30
N LEU A 83 -23.27 -35.34 -20.10
CA LEU A 83 -23.88 -34.04 -20.18
C LEU A 83 -25.16 -34.07 -19.35
N LYS A 84 -25.34 -33.11 -18.45
CA LYS A 84 -26.57 -32.84 -17.71
C LYS A 84 -27.08 -31.44 -18.08
N ALA A 85 -28.34 -31.35 -18.50
CA ALA A 85 -29.00 -30.10 -18.77
C ALA A 85 -30.17 -29.88 -17.79
N GLU A 86 -30.18 -28.69 -17.16
CA GLU A 86 -31.12 -28.35 -16.11
C GLU A 86 -31.76 -27.00 -16.37
N LEU A 87 -33.10 -26.96 -16.25
CA LEU A 87 -33.90 -25.73 -16.34
C LEU A 87 -35.07 -25.84 -15.32
N LEU A 88 -35.35 -24.73 -14.64
CA LEU A 88 -36.45 -24.69 -13.68
C LEU A 88 -37.80 -24.99 -14.39
N GLY A 89 -38.51 -25.97 -13.87
CA GLY A 89 -39.76 -26.45 -14.49
C GLY A 89 -39.58 -27.62 -15.45
N TYR A 90 -38.34 -28.13 -15.64
CA TYR A 90 -38.04 -29.30 -16.47
C TYR A 90 -37.34 -30.40 -15.69
N LYS A 91 -37.49 -31.64 -16.14
CA LYS A 91 -36.74 -32.76 -15.62
C LYS A 91 -35.27 -32.64 -16.10
N THR A 92 -34.32 -32.94 -15.23
CA THR A 92 -32.91 -33.00 -15.61
C THR A 92 -32.73 -33.97 -16.77
N PHE A 93 -32.17 -33.46 -17.88
CA PHE A 93 -31.80 -34.27 -19.05
C PHE A 93 -30.36 -34.72 -18.91
N GLU A 94 -30.10 -36.01 -19.11
CA GLU A 94 -28.75 -36.59 -19.00
C GLU A 94 -28.44 -37.45 -20.22
N THR A 95 -27.24 -37.28 -20.80
CA THR A 95 -26.78 -38.07 -21.94
C THR A 95 -25.26 -38.26 -21.87
N GLU A 96 -24.80 -39.43 -22.33
CA GLU A 96 -23.39 -39.73 -22.47
C GLU A 96 -22.90 -39.44 -23.90
N PHE A 97 -21.68 -38.92 -24.04
CA PHE A 97 -21.05 -38.69 -25.32
C PHE A 97 -19.52 -38.86 -25.23
N GLU A 98 -18.88 -39.01 -26.39
CA GLU A 98 -17.44 -39.17 -26.48
C GLU A 98 -16.84 -38.11 -27.41
N VAL A 99 -15.81 -37.41 -26.92
CA VAL A 99 -14.97 -36.50 -27.72
C VAL A 99 -13.71 -37.25 -28.17
N LYS A 100 -13.46 -37.36 -29.46
CA LYS A 100 -12.27 -38.08 -30.01
C LYS A 100 -11.28 -37.10 -30.60
N ASP A 101 -11.40 -36.80 -31.89
CA ASP A 101 -10.42 -36.06 -32.69
C ASP A 101 -11.03 -34.88 -33.48
N LYS A 102 -12.31 -34.58 -33.26
CA LYS A 102 -13.08 -33.52 -33.90
C LYS A 102 -14.15 -32.94 -32.98
N ASP A 103 -14.68 -31.80 -33.37
CA ASP A 103 -15.83 -31.17 -32.70
C ASP A 103 -17.04 -32.13 -32.72
N VAL A 104 -17.80 -32.13 -31.61
CA VAL A 104 -18.97 -33.00 -31.42
C VAL A 104 -20.22 -32.15 -31.52
N ASP A 105 -21.13 -32.52 -32.36
CA ASP A 105 -22.50 -31.97 -32.42
C ASP A 105 -23.46 -33.02 -31.81
N LEU A 106 -24.09 -32.65 -30.69
CA LEU A 106 -25.04 -33.51 -29.97
C LEU A 106 -26.48 -33.36 -30.50
N GLY A 107 -26.67 -32.47 -31.49
CA GLY A 107 -28.00 -32.20 -32.06
C GLY A 107 -28.97 -31.54 -31.08
N GLU A 108 -30.24 -31.98 -31.13
CA GLU A 108 -31.30 -31.42 -30.28
C GLU A 108 -31.37 -32.15 -28.94
N LEU A 109 -31.21 -31.41 -27.83
CA LEU A 109 -31.41 -31.87 -26.45
C LEU A 109 -32.84 -31.51 -26.04
N LYS A 110 -33.74 -32.50 -25.94
CA LYS A 110 -35.18 -32.29 -25.63
C LYS A 110 -35.43 -32.47 -24.13
N LEU A 111 -35.71 -31.39 -23.42
CA LEU A 111 -36.03 -31.39 -22.01
C LEU A 111 -37.53 -31.62 -21.83
N GLN A 112 -37.94 -32.53 -20.92
CA GLN A 112 -39.32 -32.79 -20.57
C GLN A 112 -39.80 -31.89 -19.44
N SER A 113 -40.95 -31.24 -19.59
CA SER A 113 -41.58 -30.46 -18.53
C SER A 113 -41.87 -31.31 -17.30
N ASN A 114 -41.63 -30.76 -16.11
CA ASN A 114 -41.92 -31.38 -14.83
C ASN A 114 -43.12 -30.69 -14.14
N GLU A 115 -44.28 -31.30 -14.17
CA GLU A 115 -45.50 -30.78 -13.57
C GLU A 115 -45.62 -31.04 -12.05
N GLU A 116 -44.61 -31.60 -11.39
CA GLU A 116 -44.64 -31.83 -9.94
C GLU A 116 -44.24 -30.58 -9.13
N GLN A 117 -45.06 -30.29 -8.12
CA GLN A 117 -44.95 -29.15 -7.19
C GLN A 117 -43.56 -28.95 -6.62
N LEU A 118 -43.09 -27.72 -6.71
CA LEU A 118 -41.85 -27.18 -6.17
C LEU A 118 -41.71 -27.39 -4.64
N SER A 119 -41.07 -28.45 -4.21
CA SER A 119 -40.28 -28.37 -3.01
C SER A 119 -38.98 -27.69 -3.39
N ALA A 120 -38.57 -26.62 -2.67
CA ALA A 120 -37.45 -25.80 -2.98
C ALA A 120 -36.20 -26.64 -3.23
N ALA A 121 -35.85 -26.87 -4.49
CA ALA A 121 -34.59 -27.45 -4.89
C ALA A 121 -33.52 -26.36 -4.69
N THR A 122 -32.73 -26.52 -3.66
CA THR A 122 -31.50 -25.74 -3.52
C THR A 122 -30.54 -26.21 -4.62
N VAL A 123 -30.53 -25.54 -5.75
CA VAL A 123 -29.51 -25.74 -6.78
C VAL A 123 -28.20 -25.20 -6.23
N SER A 124 -27.42 -26.07 -5.60
CA SER A 124 -26.02 -25.78 -5.34
C SER A 124 -25.18 -26.08 -6.59
N ALA A 125 -25.38 -25.28 -7.64
CA ALA A 125 -24.34 -25.14 -8.64
C ALA A 125 -23.14 -24.60 -7.87
N VAL A 126 -22.10 -25.42 -7.68
CA VAL A 126 -20.81 -24.93 -7.21
C VAL A 126 -20.30 -24.05 -8.34
N GLY A 127 -20.75 -22.78 -8.31
CA GLY A 127 -20.29 -21.77 -9.24
C GLY A 127 -18.77 -21.67 -9.14
N ASN A 128 -18.13 -21.28 -10.22
CA ASN A 128 -16.70 -21.11 -10.21
C ASN A 128 -16.31 -20.20 -9.03
N PRO A 129 -15.44 -20.67 -8.12
CA PRO A 129 -15.03 -19.92 -6.94
C PRO A 129 -14.36 -18.58 -7.27
N ILE A 130 -13.85 -18.44 -8.49
CA ILE A 130 -13.14 -17.24 -8.95
C ILE A 130 -13.79 -16.78 -10.26
N GLN A 131 -14.22 -15.51 -10.28
CA GLN A 131 -14.72 -14.83 -11.47
C GLN A 131 -13.77 -13.67 -11.81
N MET A 132 -13.26 -13.64 -13.03
CA MET A 132 -12.35 -12.59 -13.49
C MET A 132 -13.03 -11.72 -14.54
N LYS A 133 -12.98 -10.40 -14.33
CA LYS A 133 -13.25 -9.36 -15.34
C LYS A 133 -11.95 -8.61 -15.61
N SER A 134 -11.95 -7.70 -16.57
CA SER A 134 -10.74 -6.93 -16.92
C SER A 134 -10.13 -6.16 -15.76
N ASP A 135 -10.96 -5.63 -14.87
CA ASP A 135 -10.62 -4.74 -13.74
C ASP A 135 -10.96 -5.33 -12.37
N THR A 136 -11.59 -6.51 -12.33
CA THR A 136 -12.14 -7.08 -11.10
C THR A 136 -11.88 -8.58 -11.03
N ILE A 137 -11.33 -9.03 -9.91
CA ILE A 137 -11.26 -10.45 -9.57
C ILE A 137 -12.18 -10.69 -8.38
N SER A 138 -13.19 -11.55 -8.56
CA SER A 138 -14.17 -11.87 -7.53
C SER A 138 -13.96 -13.29 -7.01
N PHE A 139 -13.83 -13.44 -5.71
CA PHE A 139 -13.69 -14.70 -5.00
C PHE A 139 -14.96 -14.97 -4.18
N THR A 140 -15.53 -16.14 -4.31
CA THR A 140 -16.67 -16.56 -3.49
C THR A 140 -16.18 -17.03 -2.13
N ALA A 141 -16.63 -16.42 -1.03
CA ALA A 141 -16.15 -16.71 0.32
C ALA A 141 -16.41 -18.17 0.74
N SER A 142 -17.54 -18.76 0.30
CA SER A 142 -17.88 -20.17 0.59
C SER A 142 -16.96 -21.18 -0.09
N SER A 143 -16.15 -20.76 -1.06
CA SER A 143 -15.14 -21.64 -1.70
C SER A 143 -13.91 -21.88 -0.83
N VAL A 144 -13.76 -21.10 0.22
CA VAL A 144 -12.64 -21.16 1.17
C VAL A 144 -13.17 -21.65 2.52
N LYS A 145 -12.49 -22.61 3.10
CA LYS A 145 -12.87 -23.15 4.41
C LYS A 145 -12.56 -22.13 5.50
N THR A 146 -13.60 -21.54 6.09
CA THR A 146 -13.53 -20.64 7.24
C THR A 146 -14.26 -21.24 8.42
N THR A 147 -13.84 -20.91 9.63
CA THR A 147 -14.55 -21.21 10.87
C THR A 147 -15.50 -20.07 11.25
N GLU A 148 -16.40 -20.29 12.21
CA GLU A 148 -17.32 -19.25 12.66
C GLU A 148 -16.63 -18.06 13.34
N ASN A 149 -15.42 -18.27 13.84
CA ASN A 149 -14.63 -17.30 14.57
C ASN A 149 -13.57 -16.60 13.70
N ASP A 150 -13.41 -17.02 12.43
CA ASP A 150 -12.44 -16.40 11.52
C ASP A 150 -12.82 -14.94 11.25
N MET A 151 -11.81 -14.09 11.27
CA MET A 151 -11.92 -12.70 10.81
C MET A 151 -11.72 -12.60 9.30
N LEU A 152 -12.04 -11.46 8.74
CA LEU A 152 -11.80 -11.19 7.31
C LEU A 152 -10.34 -11.46 6.94
N GLU A 153 -9.38 -11.13 7.80
CA GLU A 153 -7.96 -11.41 7.59
C GLU A 153 -7.69 -12.89 7.31
N ASP A 154 -8.34 -13.79 8.07
CA ASP A 154 -8.17 -15.25 7.90
C ASP A 154 -8.76 -15.75 6.58
N LEU A 155 -9.86 -15.12 6.13
CA LEU A 155 -10.42 -15.37 4.80
C LEU A 155 -9.48 -14.85 3.71
N LEU A 156 -8.98 -13.62 3.84
CA LEU A 156 -8.11 -12.99 2.85
C LEU A 156 -6.79 -13.75 2.68
N LYS A 157 -6.16 -14.23 3.75
CA LYS A 157 -4.92 -15.05 3.70
C LYS A 157 -5.09 -16.33 2.89
N LYS A 158 -6.31 -16.83 2.73
CA LYS A 158 -6.63 -18.06 1.97
C LYS A 158 -6.95 -17.77 0.50
N ILE A 159 -7.03 -16.50 0.11
CA ILE A 159 -7.31 -16.08 -1.28
C ILE A 159 -6.00 -15.99 -2.06
N PRO A 160 -5.89 -16.66 -3.22
CA PRO A 160 -4.69 -16.60 -4.05
C PRO A 160 -4.33 -15.17 -4.44
N GLY A 161 -3.05 -14.82 -4.27
CA GLY A 161 -2.51 -13.51 -4.61
C GLY A 161 -2.66 -12.43 -3.54
N ILE A 162 -3.39 -12.68 -2.46
CA ILE A 162 -3.43 -11.78 -1.31
C ILE A 162 -2.35 -12.18 -0.31
N GLU A 163 -1.55 -11.20 0.07
CA GLU A 163 -0.51 -11.32 1.09
C GLU A 163 -0.78 -10.28 2.18
N ILE A 164 -0.70 -10.70 3.42
CA ILE A 164 -0.86 -9.81 4.58
C ILE A 164 0.42 -9.89 5.40
N SER A 165 1.09 -8.74 5.52
CA SER A 165 2.33 -8.62 6.28
C SER A 165 2.05 -8.58 7.79
N GLU A 166 3.07 -8.78 8.61
CA GLU A 166 2.95 -8.74 10.08
C GLU A 166 2.47 -7.37 10.60
N ASP A 167 2.78 -6.28 9.89
CA ASP A 167 2.30 -4.94 10.19
C ASP A 167 0.83 -4.70 9.80
N GLY A 168 0.16 -5.72 9.22
CA GLY A 168 -1.22 -5.66 8.77
C GLY A 168 -1.42 -5.04 7.40
N SER A 169 -0.35 -4.68 6.68
CA SER A 169 -0.47 -4.20 5.30
C SER A 169 -0.92 -5.34 4.39
N ILE A 170 -1.90 -5.04 3.53
CA ILE A 170 -2.50 -6.01 2.62
C ILE A 170 -2.02 -5.69 1.21
N THR A 171 -1.56 -6.71 0.50
CA THR A 171 -1.23 -6.59 -0.92
C THR A 171 -1.96 -7.66 -1.73
N HIS A 172 -2.25 -7.35 -2.98
CA HIS A 172 -2.73 -8.31 -3.96
C HIS A 172 -1.81 -8.30 -5.19
N ASN A 173 -1.20 -9.44 -5.49
CA ASN A 173 -0.20 -9.57 -6.56
C ASN A 173 0.91 -8.50 -6.45
N GLY A 174 1.34 -8.20 -5.19
CA GLY A 174 2.33 -7.19 -4.86
C GLY A 174 1.86 -5.73 -5.01
N ARG A 175 0.56 -5.44 -5.18
CA ARG A 175 -0.03 -4.10 -5.08
C ARG A 175 -0.66 -3.91 -3.71
N SER A 176 -0.39 -2.76 -3.10
CA SER A 176 -1.04 -2.37 -1.85
C SER A 176 -2.54 -2.24 -2.04
N ILE A 177 -3.30 -2.73 -1.07
CA ILE A 177 -4.74 -2.47 -0.97
C ILE A 177 -4.90 -1.15 -0.21
N GLU A 178 -5.47 -0.17 -0.88
CA GLU A 178 -5.61 1.19 -0.34
C GLU A 178 -6.79 1.30 0.63
N LYS A 179 -7.89 0.58 0.35
CA LYS A 179 -9.10 0.61 1.18
C LYS A 179 -9.95 -0.65 1.01
N ILE A 180 -10.83 -0.87 1.98
CA ILE A 180 -11.87 -1.90 1.93
C ILE A 180 -13.24 -1.22 1.89
N THR A 181 -14.08 -1.65 0.95
CA THR A 181 -15.48 -1.23 0.85
C THR A 181 -16.42 -2.40 1.14
N ILE A 182 -17.62 -2.10 1.59
CA ILE A 182 -18.69 -3.08 1.80
C ILE A 182 -19.86 -2.66 0.91
N ASP A 183 -20.13 -3.48 -0.12
CA ASP A 183 -21.13 -3.18 -1.16
C ASP A 183 -20.97 -1.75 -1.72
N GLY A 184 -19.73 -1.40 -2.06
CA GLY A 184 -19.32 -0.12 -2.63
C GLY A 184 -19.18 1.05 -1.65
N LYS A 185 -19.60 0.91 -0.39
CA LYS A 185 -19.46 1.94 0.65
C LYS A 185 -18.16 1.78 1.40
N THR A 186 -17.40 2.85 1.56
CA THR A 186 -16.10 2.83 2.23
C THR A 186 -16.25 2.48 3.71
N PHE A 187 -15.46 1.53 4.17
CA PHE A 187 -15.44 1.09 5.56
C PHE A 187 -14.13 1.53 6.23
N PHE A 188 -14.22 2.34 7.29
CA PHE A 188 -13.10 2.98 7.98
C PHE A 188 -12.10 3.70 7.06
N LEU A 189 -12.64 4.36 6.03
CA LEU A 189 -11.92 5.18 5.05
C LEU A 189 -10.63 4.51 4.53
N ASP A 190 -9.46 4.97 4.94
CA ASP A 190 -8.17 4.59 4.36
C ASP A 190 -7.40 3.55 5.22
N ASP A 191 -8.10 2.78 6.07
CA ASP A 191 -7.45 1.78 6.93
C ASP A 191 -7.97 0.36 6.66
N PRO A 192 -7.39 -0.36 5.66
CA PRO A 192 -7.77 -1.75 5.36
C PRO A 192 -7.56 -2.72 6.53
N GLN A 193 -6.59 -2.43 7.41
CA GLN A 193 -6.30 -3.27 8.57
C GLN A 193 -7.45 -3.25 9.57
N LEU A 194 -8.10 -2.09 9.77
CA LEU A 194 -9.28 -2.00 10.62
C LEU A 194 -10.40 -2.93 10.15
N ALA A 195 -10.63 -2.99 8.83
CA ALA A 195 -11.61 -3.91 8.28
C ALA A 195 -11.17 -5.36 8.38
N SER A 196 -9.95 -5.71 7.98
CA SER A 196 -9.48 -7.08 7.90
C SER A 196 -9.43 -7.76 9.27
N LYS A 197 -8.99 -7.07 10.29
CA LYS A 197 -8.84 -7.61 11.65
C LYS A 197 -10.12 -7.61 12.49
N ASN A 198 -11.11 -6.79 12.14
CA ASN A 198 -12.29 -6.61 12.98
C ASN A 198 -13.61 -7.06 12.33
N LEU A 199 -13.66 -7.31 11.02
CA LEU A 199 -14.85 -7.84 10.36
C LEU A 199 -14.90 -9.36 10.43
N PRO A 200 -16.02 -9.97 10.88
CA PRO A 200 -16.17 -11.43 10.85
C PRO A 200 -16.24 -11.97 9.40
N ALA A 201 -15.46 -12.99 9.08
CA ALA A 201 -15.49 -13.64 7.77
C ALA A 201 -16.86 -14.19 7.38
N LYS A 202 -17.66 -14.60 8.35
CA LYS A 202 -18.99 -15.23 8.15
C LYS A 202 -20.02 -14.32 7.46
N ILE A 203 -19.86 -12.99 7.53
CA ILE A 203 -20.78 -12.05 6.87
C ILE A 203 -20.51 -11.91 5.37
N VAL A 204 -19.32 -12.28 4.93
CA VAL A 204 -18.85 -12.08 3.56
C VAL A 204 -19.41 -13.16 2.63
N ASP A 205 -20.02 -12.74 1.52
CA ASP A 205 -20.42 -13.61 0.41
C ASP A 205 -19.32 -13.69 -0.65
N LYS A 206 -18.82 -12.51 -1.07
CA LYS A 206 -17.77 -12.41 -2.08
C LYS A 206 -16.72 -11.36 -1.68
N VAL A 207 -15.48 -11.65 -2.02
CA VAL A 207 -14.36 -10.71 -1.96
C VAL A 207 -14.01 -10.33 -3.39
N LYS A 208 -14.14 -9.06 -3.74
CA LYS A 208 -13.79 -8.53 -5.05
C LYS A 208 -12.54 -7.67 -4.91
N VAL A 209 -11.49 -8.00 -5.62
CA VAL A 209 -10.33 -7.13 -5.79
C VAL A 209 -10.55 -6.31 -7.05
N ILE A 210 -10.64 -5.01 -6.91
CA ILE A 210 -10.99 -4.07 -7.98
C ILE A 210 -9.82 -3.11 -8.17
N GLU A 211 -9.40 -2.94 -9.40
CA GLU A 211 -8.50 -1.87 -9.80
C GLU A 211 -9.35 -0.68 -10.24
N LYS A 212 -9.57 0.22 -9.30
CA LYS A 212 -10.41 1.40 -9.48
C LYS A 212 -9.56 2.54 -10.03
N LYS A 213 -9.94 3.09 -11.18
CA LYS A 213 -9.36 4.36 -11.68
C LYS A 213 -9.64 5.49 -10.70
N SER A 214 -8.80 6.53 -10.74
CA SER A 214 -9.02 7.74 -9.95
C SER A 214 -10.43 8.30 -10.12
N ASP A 215 -10.96 8.99 -9.13
CA ASP A 215 -12.28 9.64 -9.21
C ASP A 215 -12.34 10.67 -10.36
N GLN A 216 -11.18 11.26 -10.74
CA GLN A 216 -11.07 12.14 -11.90
C GLN A 216 -11.16 11.37 -13.21
N ALA A 217 -10.39 10.30 -13.37
CA ALA A 217 -10.37 9.48 -14.58
C ALA A 217 -11.72 8.80 -14.86
N GLN A 218 -12.44 8.37 -13.82
CA GLN A 218 -13.80 7.84 -13.94
C GLN A 218 -14.80 8.88 -14.48
N PHE A 219 -14.65 10.13 -14.08
CA PHE A 219 -15.54 11.21 -14.50
C PHE A 219 -15.23 11.70 -15.90
N THR A 220 -13.95 11.91 -16.22
CA THR A 220 -13.50 12.45 -17.51
C THR A 220 -13.51 11.39 -18.62
N GLY A 221 -13.43 10.11 -18.27
CA GLY A 221 -13.19 9.01 -19.21
C GLY A 221 -11.75 8.93 -19.71
N ILE A 222 -10.88 9.82 -19.25
CA ILE A 222 -9.45 9.88 -19.60
C ILE A 222 -8.66 9.29 -18.44
N ASP A 223 -7.82 8.32 -18.77
CA ASP A 223 -6.95 7.66 -17.81
C ASP A 223 -5.78 8.59 -17.45
N ASP A 224 -5.68 8.95 -16.17
CA ASP A 224 -4.59 9.78 -15.63
C ASP A 224 -3.40 8.94 -15.13
N GLY A 225 -3.50 7.62 -15.26
CA GLY A 225 -2.48 6.68 -14.81
C GLY A 225 -2.51 6.39 -13.32
N GLU A 226 -3.45 6.97 -12.59
CA GLU A 226 -3.66 6.71 -11.18
C GLU A 226 -4.76 5.64 -11.00
N GLU A 227 -4.41 4.57 -10.32
CA GLU A 227 -5.34 3.49 -9.97
C GLU A 227 -5.17 3.12 -8.51
N GLU A 228 -6.29 2.95 -7.85
CA GLU A 228 -6.36 2.39 -6.50
C GLU A 228 -6.72 0.90 -6.59
N THR A 229 -5.98 0.04 -5.90
CA THR A 229 -6.41 -1.35 -5.71
C THR A 229 -7.22 -1.41 -4.43
N ILE A 230 -8.49 -1.77 -4.56
CA ILE A 230 -9.41 -1.85 -3.41
C ILE A 230 -9.97 -3.27 -3.27
N ILE A 231 -10.39 -3.62 -2.07
CA ILE A 231 -11.21 -4.80 -1.82
C ILE A 231 -12.65 -4.33 -1.59
N ASP A 232 -13.59 -4.81 -2.42
CA ASP A 232 -15.02 -4.64 -2.20
C ASP A 232 -15.64 -5.95 -1.71
N LEU A 233 -16.21 -5.92 -0.53
CA LEU A 233 -16.85 -7.07 0.11
C LEU A 233 -18.35 -7.04 -0.22
N SER A 234 -18.88 -8.11 -0.80
CA SER A 234 -20.32 -8.31 -0.85
C SER A 234 -20.79 -9.06 0.39
N VAL A 235 -21.82 -8.56 1.02
CA VAL A 235 -22.43 -9.18 2.22
C VAL A 235 -23.47 -10.22 1.81
N LYS A 236 -23.58 -11.31 2.57
CA LYS A 236 -24.57 -12.38 2.34
C LYS A 236 -25.99 -11.83 2.34
N LYS A 237 -26.81 -12.33 1.43
CA LYS A 237 -28.27 -12.02 1.38
C LYS A 237 -28.88 -12.31 2.74
N GLY A 238 -29.68 -11.37 3.27
CA GLY A 238 -30.28 -11.44 4.61
C GLY A 238 -29.48 -10.74 5.70
N MET A 239 -28.17 -10.46 5.50
CA MET A 239 -27.38 -9.61 6.40
C MET A 239 -27.36 -8.14 5.96
N MET A 240 -27.84 -7.83 4.76
CA MET A 240 -27.97 -6.46 4.23
C MET A 240 -28.99 -5.62 4.98
N ASN A 241 -29.98 -6.22 5.66
CA ASN A 241 -30.98 -5.53 6.47
C ASN A 241 -31.04 -6.20 7.85
N GLY A 242 -30.04 -5.93 8.69
CA GLY A 242 -29.96 -6.58 9.99
C GLY A 242 -28.94 -5.95 10.93
N THR A 243 -28.95 -6.47 12.15
CA THR A 243 -27.92 -6.19 13.15
C THR A 243 -27.17 -7.48 13.43
N PHE A 244 -25.87 -7.42 13.45
CA PHE A 244 -25.00 -8.56 13.73
C PHE A 244 -23.77 -8.11 14.53
N GLY A 245 -23.14 -9.03 15.20
CA GLY A 245 -21.94 -8.74 15.97
C GLY A 245 -21.29 -9.98 16.50
N ASN A 246 -20.10 -9.81 16.99
CA ASN A 246 -19.36 -10.81 17.73
C ASN A 246 -18.54 -10.14 18.84
N ALA A 247 -18.24 -10.88 19.86
CA ALA A 247 -17.33 -10.48 20.92
C ALA A 247 -16.49 -11.68 21.34
N SER A 248 -15.22 -11.45 21.63
CA SER A 248 -14.31 -12.43 22.15
C SER A 248 -13.51 -11.86 23.31
N ALA A 249 -13.18 -12.68 24.28
CA ALA A 249 -12.28 -12.35 25.37
C ALA A 249 -11.42 -13.57 25.67
N GLY A 250 -10.14 -13.34 25.90
CA GLY A 250 -9.17 -14.35 26.24
C GLY A 250 -8.19 -13.85 27.28
N ALA A 251 -7.72 -14.73 28.13
CA ALA A 251 -6.67 -14.48 29.11
C ALA A 251 -5.69 -15.64 29.12
N GLY A 252 -4.44 -15.34 29.37
CA GLY A 252 -3.36 -16.32 29.43
C GLY A 252 -2.19 -15.80 30.25
N HIS A 253 -1.12 -16.56 30.26
CA HIS A 253 0.12 -16.23 30.94
C HIS A 253 1.29 -16.73 30.11
N ASP A 254 2.36 -15.96 30.03
CA ASP A 254 3.59 -16.42 29.41
C ASP A 254 4.13 -17.65 30.13
N VAL A 255 4.74 -18.55 29.40
CA VAL A 255 5.41 -19.70 30.02
C VAL A 255 6.69 -19.19 30.69
N PRO A 256 6.79 -19.28 32.04
CA PRO A 256 7.98 -18.82 32.76
C PRO A 256 9.20 -19.59 32.30
N THR A 257 10.32 -18.93 32.12
CA THR A 257 11.64 -19.53 31.92
C THR A 257 12.51 -19.32 33.14
N THR A 258 13.64 -20.01 33.21
CA THR A 258 14.60 -19.86 34.33
C THR A 258 15.17 -18.43 34.45
N ALA A 259 15.03 -17.60 33.42
CA ALA A 259 15.54 -16.25 33.37
C ALA A 259 14.48 -15.15 33.46
N VAL A 260 13.20 -15.46 33.15
CA VAL A 260 12.12 -14.47 33.06
C VAL A 260 10.84 -15.03 33.71
N GLN A 261 10.31 -14.28 34.68
CA GLN A 261 8.98 -14.52 35.23
C GLN A 261 7.96 -13.98 34.21
N GLY A 262 7.17 -14.84 33.58
CA GLY A 262 6.22 -14.45 32.56
C GLY A 262 5.11 -13.50 33.07
N ASP A 263 4.48 -12.80 32.13
CA ASP A 263 3.41 -11.84 32.40
C ASP A 263 2.03 -12.39 32.02
N TYR A 264 0.99 -11.81 32.59
CA TYR A 264 -0.38 -12.05 32.18
C TYR A 264 -0.64 -11.46 30.79
N ARG A 265 -1.31 -12.24 29.96
CA ARG A 265 -1.74 -11.86 28.61
C ARG A 265 -3.25 -11.82 28.54
N TYR A 266 -3.77 -10.85 27.79
CA TYR A 266 -5.20 -10.75 27.51
C TYR A 266 -5.44 -10.28 26.09
N GLN A 267 -6.59 -10.66 25.55
CA GLN A 267 -7.08 -10.20 24.25
C GLN A 267 -8.61 -10.10 24.33
N THR A 268 -9.14 -8.95 23.95
CA THR A 268 -10.58 -8.68 23.88
C THR A 268 -10.88 -7.99 22.57
N ALA A 269 -11.87 -8.46 21.84
CA ALA A 269 -12.35 -7.83 20.63
C ALA A 269 -13.89 -7.87 20.60
N ALA A 270 -14.50 -6.82 20.08
CA ALA A 270 -15.92 -6.74 19.84
C ALA A 270 -16.20 -5.99 18.53
N PHE A 271 -17.16 -6.50 17.79
CA PHE A 271 -17.72 -5.86 16.62
C PHE A 271 -19.24 -5.87 16.72
N ALA A 272 -19.88 -4.74 16.39
CA ALA A 272 -21.32 -4.66 16.22
C ALA A 272 -21.64 -3.84 14.95
N GLY A 273 -22.49 -4.36 14.08
CA GLY A 273 -22.86 -3.71 12.84
C GLY A 273 -24.39 -3.72 12.65
N LYS A 274 -24.91 -2.61 12.14
CA LYS A 274 -26.30 -2.49 11.65
C LYS A 274 -26.25 -1.99 10.22
N PHE A 275 -26.61 -2.85 9.29
CA PHE A 275 -26.63 -2.55 7.86
C PHE A 275 -28.06 -2.51 7.33
N THR A 276 -28.29 -1.59 6.43
CA THR A 276 -29.50 -1.47 5.62
C THR A 276 -29.09 -1.11 4.19
N ASP A 277 -30.00 -1.17 3.24
CA ASP A 277 -29.74 -0.83 1.84
C ASP A 277 -29.13 0.57 1.66
N LYS A 278 -29.54 1.52 2.51
CA LYS A 278 -29.09 2.93 2.43
C LYS A 278 -28.05 3.33 3.47
N MET A 279 -27.90 2.56 4.55
CA MET A 279 -27.04 2.95 5.69
C MET A 279 -26.28 1.75 6.24
N GLN A 280 -25.03 1.99 6.59
CA GLN A 280 -24.16 1.06 7.32
C GLN A 280 -23.63 1.77 8.55
N LEU A 281 -23.78 1.14 9.73
CA LEU A 281 -23.18 1.58 10.98
C LEU A 281 -22.38 0.43 11.57
N ALA A 282 -21.20 0.72 12.08
CA ALA A 282 -20.37 -0.26 12.73
C ALA A 282 -19.66 0.33 13.96
N PHE A 283 -19.55 -0.49 15.00
CA PHE A 283 -18.76 -0.24 16.19
C PHE A 283 -17.71 -1.33 16.31
N ILE A 284 -16.48 -0.95 16.64
CA ILE A 284 -15.37 -1.85 16.90
C ILE A 284 -14.72 -1.52 18.25
N LEU A 285 -14.23 -2.55 18.91
CA LEU A 285 -13.42 -2.47 20.13
C LEU A 285 -12.34 -3.55 20.05
N ASN A 286 -11.12 -3.20 20.40
CA ASN A 286 -10.01 -4.13 20.53
C ASN A 286 -9.11 -3.71 21.68
N ALA A 287 -8.74 -4.64 22.55
CA ALA A 287 -7.80 -4.40 23.65
C ALA A 287 -6.97 -5.67 23.87
N ASN A 288 -5.65 -5.54 23.84
CA ASN A 288 -4.76 -6.67 24.05
C ASN A 288 -3.34 -6.24 24.47
N ASN A 289 -2.56 -7.18 24.99
CA ASN A 289 -1.12 -7.08 25.20
C ASN A 289 -0.36 -8.28 24.57
N THR A 290 -0.87 -8.80 23.45
CA THR A 290 -0.35 -9.94 22.71
C THR A 290 0.30 -9.55 21.38
N ASN A 291 0.63 -8.26 21.19
CA ASN A 291 1.15 -7.69 19.94
C ASN A 291 0.18 -7.77 18.74
N ASP A 292 -1.08 -8.17 18.96
CA ASP A 292 -2.09 -8.20 17.91
C ASP A 292 -2.73 -6.81 17.75
N ARG A 293 -2.12 -5.98 16.93
CA ARG A 293 -2.64 -4.66 16.63
C ARG A 293 -3.83 -4.77 15.68
N GLY A 294 -5.02 -4.47 16.18
CA GLY A 294 -6.25 -4.44 15.37
C GLY A 294 -6.39 -3.22 14.46
N PHE A 295 -5.35 -2.37 14.34
CA PHE A 295 -5.40 -1.09 13.61
C PHE A 295 -4.02 -0.63 13.18
N ARG A 296 -3.99 0.22 12.14
CA ARG A 296 -2.78 0.94 11.74
C ARG A 296 -2.47 2.01 12.79
N ASP A 297 -1.22 2.04 13.25
CA ASP A 297 -0.78 2.98 14.27
C ASP A 297 -0.95 4.43 13.78
N ILE A 298 -1.90 5.17 14.40
CA ILE A 298 -2.09 6.59 14.14
C ILE A 298 -0.85 7.37 14.62
N SER A 299 -0.13 6.84 15.61
CA SER A 299 1.08 7.43 16.16
C SER A 299 2.33 7.23 15.30
N GLY A 300 2.26 6.49 14.20
CA GLY A 300 3.42 6.22 13.33
C GLY A 300 4.12 7.48 12.82
N ASN A 301 3.36 8.59 12.67
CA ASN A 301 3.93 9.91 12.39
C ASN A 301 4.56 10.55 13.65
N MET A 302 4.11 10.21 14.86
CA MET A 302 4.67 10.68 16.12
C MET A 302 6.05 10.06 16.38
N MET A 303 6.20 8.76 16.13
CA MET A 303 7.49 8.05 16.26
C MET A 303 8.53 8.54 15.24
N GLY A 304 8.11 8.98 14.05
CA GLY A 304 8.99 9.58 13.04
C GLY A 304 9.60 10.91 13.52
N ALA A 305 8.83 11.72 14.20
CA ALA A 305 9.33 12.99 14.76
C ALA A 305 10.29 12.79 15.95
N ILE A 306 10.03 11.77 16.78
CA ILE A 306 10.90 11.39 17.90
C ILE A 306 12.21 10.76 17.37
N ARG A 307 12.14 9.93 16.34
CA ARG A 307 13.30 9.30 15.70
C ARG A 307 14.13 10.24 14.82
N GLY A 308 13.61 11.42 14.46
CA GLY A 308 14.38 12.47 13.79
C GLY A 308 15.53 13.03 14.63
N SER A 309 15.54 12.76 15.91
CA SER A 309 16.63 13.10 16.86
C SER A 309 17.71 12.02 16.96
N GLY A 310 18.06 11.34 15.86
CA GLY A 310 19.37 10.65 15.75
C GLY A 310 19.50 9.28 16.40
N MET A 311 18.51 8.72 17.05
CA MET A 311 18.62 7.36 17.59
C MET A 311 18.13 6.29 16.61
N GLY A 312 19.08 5.49 16.16
CA GLY A 312 18.85 4.15 15.63
C GLY A 312 18.13 4.08 14.29
N ARG A 313 18.85 4.39 13.21
CA ARG A 313 18.66 3.64 11.98
C ARG A 313 19.10 2.18 12.23
N GLY A 314 18.38 1.49 13.06
CA GLY A 314 18.29 0.05 12.96
C GLY A 314 17.72 -0.21 11.56
N GLN A 315 18.57 -0.64 10.67
CA GLN A 315 18.23 -1.04 9.31
C GLN A 315 17.10 -2.06 9.43
N GLY A 316 15.86 -1.60 9.14
CA GLY A 316 14.66 -2.33 9.40
C GLY A 316 14.71 -3.72 8.81
N GLY A 317 14.85 -4.67 9.68
CA GLY A 317 14.45 -6.04 9.39
C GLY A 317 12.95 -6.02 9.09
N TRP A 318 12.55 -6.69 8.06
CA TRP A 318 11.20 -6.86 7.60
C TRP A 318 10.24 -7.19 8.75
N GLY A 319 9.38 -6.21 9.10
CA GLY A 319 8.08 -6.43 9.73
C GLY A 319 8.03 -7.00 11.15
N ARG A 320 9.14 -7.15 11.88
CA ARG A 320 9.06 -7.64 13.25
C ARG A 320 8.71 -6.51 14.23
N SER A 321 7.61 -6.69 14.95
CA SER A 321 7.28 -5.87 16.12
C SER A 321 8.28 -6.19 17.23
N ASN A 322 9.31 -5.34 17.41
CA ASN A 322 10.23 -5.48 18.54
C ASN A 322 9.49 -5.13 19.82
N GLY A 323 9.68 -5.94 20.87
CA GLY A 323 9.10 -5.71 22.20
C GLY A 323 7.62 -6.09 22.34
N ILE A 324 7.05 -5.72 23.47
CA ILE A 324 5.68 -6.03 23.87
C ILE A 324 4.83 -4.76 23.77
N THR A 325 3.72 -4.86 23.06
CA THR A 325 2.79 -3.73 22.89
C THR A 325 1.45 -4.04 23.56
N THR A 326 1.07 -3.20 24.51
CA THR A 326 -0.29 -3.11 25.02
C THR A 326 -1.06 -2.13 24.16
N SER A 327 -2.22 -2.53 23.66
CA SER A 327 -3.02 -1.72 22.75
C SER A 327 -4.49 -1.69 23.17
N PHE A 328 -5.12 -0.54 22.96
CA PHE A 328 -6.55 -0.34 23.09
C PHE A 328 -7.06 0.47 21.89
N MET A 329 -8.19 0.09 21.35
CA MET A 329 -8.84 0.80 20.27
C MET A 329 -10.37 0.74 20.43
N SER A 330 -11.04 1.84 20.14
CA SER A 330 -12.49 1.89 19.98
C SER A 330 -12.85 2.78 18.79
N GLY A 331 -13.76 2.32 17.93
CA GLY A 331 -14.10 3.02 16.71
C GLY A 331 -15.57 2.93 16.33
N LEU A 332 -16.04 3.99 15.69
CA LEU A 332 -17.35 4.10 15.07
C LEU A 332 -17.18 4.41 13.60
N ASN A 333 -17.93 3.72 12.74
CA ASN A 333 -17.99 3.99 11.31
C ASN A 333 -19.44 4.10 10.87
N GLY A 334 -19.72 5.07 10.00
CA GLY A 334 -21.03 5.25 9.40
C GLY A 334 -20.93 5.57 7.91
N ALA A 335 -21.81 5.00 7.11
CA ALA A 335 -21.97 5.35 5.69
C ALA A 335 -23.44 5.38 5.35
N ALA A 336 -23.88 6.39 4.60
CA ALA A 336 -25.27 6.55 4.17
C ALA A 336 -25.36 7.15 2.78
N THR A 337 -26.32 6.67 2.00
CA THR A 337 -26.72 7.26 0.72
C THR A 337 -28.00 8.04 0.92
N LEU A 338 -27.97 9.32 0.66
CA LEU A 338 -29.00 10.31 0.97
C LEU A 338 -29.47 11.03 -0.30
N LEU A 339 -30.55 11.83 -0.19
CA LEU A 339 -31.06 12.70 -1.25
C LEU A 339 -31.32 11.92 -2.58
N ASP A 340 -32.03 10.80 -2.50
CA ASP A 340 -32.36 9.96 -3.66
C ASP A 340 -31.12 9.57 -4.49
N ASN A 341 -30.09 9.06 -3.80
CA ASN A 341 -28.82 8.62 -4.36
C ASN A 341 -27.95 9.76 -4.97
N LYS A 342 -28.22 11.01 -4.63
CA LYS A 342 -27.39 12.15 -5.06
C LYS A 342 -26.26 12.47 -4.09
N MET A 343 -26.31 11.95 -2.86
CA MET A 343 -25.31 12.24 -1.84
C MET A 343 -24.90 10.95 -1.13
N ASP A 344 -23.61 10.63 -1.22
CA ASP A 344 -22.97 9.59 -0.42
C ASP A 344 -22.15 10.25 0.69
N LEU A 345 -22.47 9.91 1.92
CA LEU A 345 -21.79 10.40 3.12
C LEU A 345 -21.22 9.21 3.89
N SER A 346 -19.95 9.24 4.18
CA SER A 346 -19.33 8.30 5.13
C SER A 346 -18.45 9.04 6.11
N GLY A 347 -18.29 8.47 7.30
CA GLY A 347 -17.44 9.04 8.32
C GLY A 347 -17.05 8.02 9.37
N ASN A 348 -15.94 8.28 10.04
CA ASN A 348 -15.44 7.46 11.11
C ASN A 348 -14.89 8.29 12.25
N TYR A 349 -14.97 7.74 13.42
CA TYR A 349 -14.25 8.16 14.60
C TYR A 349 -13.47 6.99 15.16
N LEU A 350 -12.23 7.21 15.51
CA LEU A 350 -11.36 6.21 16.12
C LEU A 350 -10.60 6.83 17.29
N TYR A 351 -10.60 6.15 18.41
CA TYR A 351 -9.67 6.37 19.50
C TYR A 351 -8.74 5.17 19.60
N ASN A 352 -7.44 5.40 19.71
CA ASN A 352 -6.46 4.36 19.97
C ASN A 352 -5.47 4.78 21.06
N TYR A 353 -4.94 3.78 21.73
CA TYR A 353 -3.84 3.90 22.69
C TYR A 353 -2.90 2.72 22.51
N THR A 354 -1.60 3.00 22.55
CA THR A 354 -0.54 1.99 22.56
C THR A 354 0.49 2.32 23.63
N ASN A 355 0.99 1.30 24.31
CA ASN A 355 2.18 1.37 25.16
C ASN A 355 3.10 0.22 24.75
N LYS A 356 4.33 0.53 24.39
CA LYS A 356 5.30 -0.42 23.87
C LYS A 356 6.56 -0.41 24.70
N ASP A 357 6.93 -1.60 25.19
CA ASP A 357 8.16 -1.87 25.91
C ASP A 357 9.12 -2.65 25.03
N VAL A 358 10.37 -2.20 24.93
CA VAL A 358 11.41 -2.83 24.11
C VAL A 358 12.68 -2.97 24.95
N GLU A 359 13.26 -4.15 24.93
CA GLU A 359 14.63 -4.42 25.35
C GLU A 359 15.46 -4.80 24.13
N GLU A 360 16.62 -4.18 23.97
CA GLU A 360 17.49 -4.39 22.81
C GLU A 360 18.93 -4.58 23.26
N ASN A 361 19.57 -5.63 22.75
CA ASN A 361 21.01 -5.83 22.85
C ASN A 361 21.54 -5.96 21.43
N SER A 362 22.52 -5.15 21.08
CA SER A 362 23.13 -5.18 19.75
C SER A 362 24.67 -5.19 19.86
N SER A 363 25.30 -5.97 18.99
CA SER A 363 26.74 -6.01 18.80
C SER A 363 27.04 -5.82 17.32
N LYS A 364 27.95 -4.89 17.00
CA LYS A 364 28.31 -4.56 15.63
C LYS A 364 29.82 -4.53 15.51
N THR A 365 30.39 -5.29 14.56
CA THR A 365 31.77 -5.21 14.18
C THR A 365 31.93 -4.44 12.87
N THR A 366 32.75 -3.40 12.87
CA THR A 366 33.14 -2.67 11.66
C THR A 366 34.57 -3.03 11.33
N TYR A 367 34.79 -3.63 10.16
CA TYR A 367 36.12 -4.03 9.68
C TYR A 367 36.81 -2.85 9.01
N LEU A 368 37.99 -2.52 9.48
CA LEU A 368 38.90 -1.52 8.90
C LEU A 368 40.20 -2.20 8.45
N ASP A 369 41.06 -1.48 7.74
CA ASP A 369 42.27 -2.06 7.14
C ASP A 369 43.30 -2.57 8.20
N ASP A 370 43.34 -1.92 9.35
CA ASP A 370 44.37 -2.17 10.41
C ASP A 370 43.74 -2.58 11.75
N SER A 371 42.44 -2.57 11.86
CA SER A 371 41.71 -2.78 13.13
C SER A 371 40.25 -3.18 12.91
N ASN A 372 39.62 -3.66 13.97
CA ASN A 372 38.13 -3.82 14.02
C ASN A 372 37.56 -2.92 15.11
N LEU A 373 36.50 -2.20 14.81
CA LEU A 373 35.71 -1.51 15.81
C LEU A 373 34.59 -2.43 16.29
N LEU A 374 34.59 -2.73 17.57
CA LEU A 374 33.58 -3.54 18.26
C LEU A 374 32.62 -2.59 19.02
N TYR A 375 31.41 -2.49 18.58
CA TYR A 375 30.39 -1.67 19.23
C TYR A 375 29.34 -2.57 19.86
N ASP A 376 29.19 -2.44 21.18
CA ASP A 376 28.14 -3.14 21.94
C ASP A 376 27.16 -2.12 22.54
N SER A 377 25.89 -2.38 22.43
CA SER A 377 24.83 -1.56 22.98
C SER A 377 23.78 -2.42 23.69
N LYS A 378 23.40 -2.00 24.89
CA LYS A 378 22.29 -2.56 25.63
C LYS A 378 21.33 -1.46 25.99
N GLY A 379 20.05 -1.60 25.60
CA GLY A 379 19.06 -0.57 25.82
C GLY A 379 17.70 -1.10 26.21
N SER A 380 16.92 -0.24 26.83
CA SER A 380 15.50 -0.41 27.08
C SER A 380 14.74 0.85 26.67
N SER A 381 13.57 0.70 26.08
CA SER A 381 12.70 1.83 25.79
C SER A 381 11.24 1.51 26.09
N ASN A 382 10.54 2.49 26.63
CA ASN A 382 9.10 2.52 26.72
C ASN A 382 8.58 3.67 25.88
N THR A 383 7.58 3.40 25.04
CA THR A 383 6.93 4.43 24.23
C THR A 383 5.42 4.27 24.31
N TYR A 384 4.73 5.34 24.64
CA TYR A 384 3.29 5.32 24.64
C TYR A 384 2.71 6.40 23.71
N SER A 385 1.55 6.13 23.17
CA SER A 385 0.79 7.12 22.41
C SER A 385 -0.71 6.85 22.50
N GLY A 386 -1.49 7.92 22.51
CA GLY A 386 -2.94 7.85 22.45
C GLY A 386 -3.48 9.01 21.63
N GLY A 387 -4.51 8.73 20.83
CA GLY A 387 -5.03 9.77 19.95
C GLY A 387 -6.42 9.47 19.40
N HIS A 388 -6.98 10.50 18.82
CA HIS A 388 -8.29 10.51 18.19
C HIS A 388 -8.15 10.79 16.70
N ARG A 389 -8.92 10.07 15.90
CA ARG A 389 -9.07 10.32 14.46
C ARG A 389 -10.54 10.56 14.15
N LEU A 390 -10.79 11.62 13.42
CA LEU A 390 -12.09 11.94 12.82
C LEU A 390 -11.89 12.04 11.30
N GLY A 391 -12.64 11.29 10.54
CA GLY A 391 -12.61 11.34 9.08
C GLY A 391 -14.01 11.38 8.50
N MET A 392 -14.18 12.06 7.36
CA MET A 392 -15.43 12.12 6.63
C MET A 392 -15.15 12.07 5.12
N ARG A 393 -16.03 11.47 4.35
CA ARG A 393 -16.08 11.59 2.89
C ARG A 393 -17.50 11.92 2.48
N LEU A 394 -17.65 13.01 1.76
CA LEU A 394 -18.87 13.46 1.14
C LEU A 394 -18.69 13.42 -0.38
N GLU A 395 -19.56 12.74 -1.09
CA GLU A 395 -19.70 12.85 -2.54
C GLU A 395 -21.10 13.34 -2.85
N HIS A 396 -21.24 14.47 -3.53
CA HIS A 396 -22.52 15.05 -3.86
C HIS A 396 -22.63 15.37 -5.36
N LYS A 397 -23.68 14.89 -5.98
CA LYS A 397 -24.03 15.15 -7.38
C LYS A 397 -25.09 16.27 -7.43
N PHE A 398 -24.67 17.48 -7.80
CA PHE A 398 -25.60 18.60 -8.00
C PHE A 398 -26.47 18.38 -9.24
N SER A 399 -25.85 17.79 -10.29
CA SER A 399 -26.48 17.39 -11.54
C SER A 399 -25.70 16.24 -12.18
N ASP A 400 -26.16 15.73 -13.32
CA ASP A 400 -25.43 14.74 -14.11
C ASP A 400 -24.07 15.25 -14.62
N ASN A 401 -23.91 16.57 -14.69
CA ASN A 401 -22.71 17.23 -15.19
C ASN A 401 -21.81 17.79 -14.08
N THR A 402 -22.30 17.93 -12.85
CA THR A 402 -21.57 18.61 -11.77
C THR A 402 -21.59 17.80 -10.50
N SER A 403 -20.42 17.51 -9.94
CA SER A 403 -20.31 16.82 -8.66
C SER A 403 -19.09 17.29 -7.88
N ILE A 404 -19.15 17.14 -6.56
CA ILE A 404 -18.07 17.42 -5.63
C ILE A 404 -17.78 16.21 -4.77
N ILE A 405 -16.49 15.98 -4.50
CA ILE A 405 -16.01 15.10 -3.44
C ILE A 405 -15.30 15.98 -2.43
N PHE A 406 -15.55 15.76 -1.14
CA PHE A 406 -14.89 16.43 -0.04
C PHE A 406 -14.56 15.43 1.06
N GLN A 407 -13.28 15.36 1.45
CA GLN A 407 -12.77 14.36 2.39
C GLN A 407 -11.81 14.99 3.40
N PRO A 408 -12.31 15.56 4.50
CA PRO A 408 -11.51 16.05 5.61
C PRO A 408 -11.16 14.93 6.60
N GLN A 409 -10.00 15.07 7.24
CA GLN A 409 -9.57 14.22 8.34
C GLN A 409 -8.78 15.03 9.36
N VAL A 410 -9.00 14.74 10.64
CA VAL A 410 -8.26 15.32 11.75
C VAL A 410 -7.80 14.21 12.69
N ASP A 411 -6.51 14.20 12.97
CA ASP A 411 -5.87 13.31 13.95
C ASP A 411 -5.23 14.20 15.04
N PHE A 412 -5.47 13.90 16.32
CA PHE A 412 -4.84 14.62 17.42
C PHE A 412 -4.60 13.70 18.61
N GLY A 413 -3.52 13.95 19.34
CA GLY A 413 -3.17 13.07 20.43
C GLY A 413 -1.95 13.52 21.23
N LYS A 414 -1.55 12.64 22.12
CA LYS A 414 -0.35 12.80 22.97
C LYS A 414 0.44 11.50 22.96
N GLY A 415 1.72 11.61 23.16
CA GLY A 415 2.61 10.48 23.37
C GLY A 415 3.80 10.85 24.24
N GLY A 416 4.59 9.86 24.56
CA GLY A 416 5.84 10.06 25.28
C GLY A 416 6.77 8.86 25.11
N PHE A 417 7.99 9.05 25.55
CA PHE A 417 9.05 8.06 25.46
C PHE A 417 10.00 8.16 26.65
N ALA A 418 10.57 7.02 27.01
CA ALA A 418 11.69 6.92 27.92
C ALA A 418 12.64 5.86 27.36
N GLU A 419 13.90 6.23 27.17
CA GLU A 419 14.94 5.38 26.61
C GLU A 419 16.18 5.40 27.52
N ASN A 420 16.72 4.24 27.82
CA ASN A 420 17.98 4.09 28.51
C ASN A 420 18.90 3.22 27.66
N SER A 421 20.14 3.61 27.50
CA SER A 421 21.15 2.78 26.84
C SER A 421 22.51 2.85 27.50
N GLU A 422 23.21 1.73 27.42
CA GLU A 422 24.63 1.60 27.74
C GLU A 422 25.34 1.16 26.47
N ASP A 423 26.23 2.02 25.97
CA ASP A 423 26.98 1.81 24.75
C ASP A 423 28.47 1.73 25.04
N ALA A 424 29.20 0.86 24.37
CA ALA A 424 30.63 0.78 24.46
C ALA A 424 31.23 0.50 23.07
N THR A 425 32.37 1.16 22.79
CA THR A 425 33.18 0.85 21.61
C THR A 425 34.57 0.42 22.05
N SER A 426 35.03 -0.68 21.50
CA SER A 426 36.39 -1.15 21.66
C SER A 426 37.06 -1.28 20.29
N THR A 427 38.39 -1.01 20.23
CA THR A 427 39.16 -1.19 19.01
C THR A 427 40.02 -2.42 19.18
N TYR A 428 39.88 -3.41 18.30
CA TYR A 428 40.81 -4.55 18.17
C TYR A 428 41.84 -4.21 17.13
N LEU A 429 43.13 -4.12 17.55
CA LEU A 429 44.25 -3.80 16.69
C LEU A 429 44.86 -5.09 16.15
N PHE A 430 45.15 -5.14 14.84
CA PHE A 430 45.80 -6.29 14.22
C PHE A 430 47.31 -6.33 14.49
N SER A 431 47.92 -5.17 14.82
CA SER A 431 49.33 -5.04 15.02
C SER A 431 49.87 -5.78 16.24
N ASP A 432 49.08 -5.86 17.30
CA ASP A 432 49.48 -6.44 18.59
C ASP A 432 48.41 -7.36 19.20
N GLU A 433 47.36 -7.64 18.42
CA GLU A 433 46.18 -8.48 18.81
C GLU A 433 45.50 -7.99 20.09
N SER A 434 45.63 -6.70 20.42
CA SER A 434 45.01 -6.11 21.60
C SER A 434 43.62 -5.56 21.35
N THR A 435 42.77 -5.61 22.39
CA THR A 435 41.48 -4.94 22.41
C THR A 435 41.48 -3.82 23.41
N ASN A 436 41.38 -2.61 22.91
CA ASN A 436 41.37 -1.40 23.75
C ASN A 436 39.99 -0.77 23.76
N LYS A 437 39.49 -0.46 24.96
CA LYS A 437 38.23 0.28 25.10
C LYS A 437 38.44 1.70 24.59
N THR A 438 37.69 2.12 23.59
CA THR A 438 37.79 3.43 22.96
C THR A 438 36.86 4.45 23.60
N ASN A 439 35.63 4.03 23.87
CA ASN A 439 34.65 4.87 24.55
C ASN A 439 33.55 4.04 25.25
N SER A 440 32.87 4.68 26.16
CA SER A 440 31.61 4.16 26.72
C SER A 440 30.65 5.31 27.03
N SER A 441 29.34 5.06 26.89
CA SER A 441 28.32 6.05 27.15
C SER A 441 27.12 5.40 27.84
N GLN A 442 26.64 6.07 28.88
CA GLN A 442 25.32 5.79 29.48
C GLN A 442 24.41 6.95 29.12
N LYS A 443 23.23 6.65 28.58
CA LYS A 443 22.26 7.65 28.13
C LYS A 443 20.90 7.38 28.73
N THR A 444 20.21 8.45 29.06
CA THR A 444 18.80 8.46 29.43
C THR A 444 18.13 9.60 28.69
N ASN A 445 17.13 9.28 27.87
CA ASN A 445 16.39 10.25 27.09
C ASN A 445 14.89 10.00 27.32
N PHE A 446 14.15 11.03 27.73
CA PHE A 446 12.71 10.91 27.99
C PHE A 446 11.98 12.21 27.68
N GLY A 447 10.71 12.09 27.34
CA GLY A 447 9.91 13.27 27.02
C GLY A 447 8.48 12.94 26.61
N ASP A 448 7.72 14.00 26.44
CA ASP A 448 6.31 13.97 26.04
C ASP A 448 6.12 14.82 24.79
N ASN A 449 5.18 14.42 23.96
CA ASN A 449 4.77 15.20 22.81
C ASN A 449 3.26 15.29 22.66
N THR A 450 2.82 16.35 22.01
CA THR A 450 1.43 16.53 21.55
C THR A 450 1.44 16.76 20.04
N ASN A 451 0.48 16.20 19.35
CA ASN A 451 0.35 16.36 17.92
C ASN A 451 -1.07 16.72 17.49
N LEU A 452 -1.15 17.48 16.40
CA LEU A 452 -2.37 17.71 15.62
C LEU A 452 -2.03 17.57 14.16
N ASN A 453 -2.81 16.78 13.42
CA ASN A 453 -2.70 16.67 11.99
C ASN A 453 -4.09 16.81 11.38
N ALA A 454 -4.31 17.89 10.63
CA ALA A 454 -5.55 18.14 9.90
C ALA A 454 -5.24 18.13 8.40
N ARG A 455 -5.92 17.29 7.64
CA ARG A 455 -5.77 17.20 6.20
C ARG A 455 -7.13 17.10 5.52
N GLY A 456 -7.18 17.49 4.27
CA GLY A 456 -8.40 17.35 3.49
C GLY A 456 -8.15 17.35 2.00
N PHE A 457 -9.06 16.71 1.30
CA PHE A 457 -9.12 16.63 -0.14
C PHE A 457 -10.46 17.17 -0.64
N ALA A 458 -10.43 17.92 -1.73
CA ALA A 458 -11.63 18.38 -2.44
C ALA A 458 -11.44 18.20 -3.95
N LEU A 459 -12.48 17.70 -4.64
CA LEU A 459 -12.49 17.51 -6.09
C LEU A 459 -13.84 17.96 -6.64
N LEU A 460 -13.83 19.06 -7.39
CA LEU A 460 -14.96 19.53 -8.18
C LEU A 460 -14.82 19.00 -9.61
N ARG A 461 -15.88 18.40 -10.14
CA ARG A 461 -15.93 17.83 -11.49
C ARG A 461 -17.08 18.45 -12.27
N GLN A 462 -16.79 18.92 -13.48
CA GLN A 462 -17.75 19.58 -14.36
C GLN A 462 -17.62 19.05 -15.79
N ARG A 463 -18.72 18.56 -16.38
CA ARG A 463 -18.84 18.38 -17.84
C ARG A 463 -19.34 19.66 -18.45
N LEU A 464 -18.72 20.07 -19.55
CA LEU A 464 -19.02 21.33 -20.23
C LEU A 464 -19.96 21.09 -21.43
N TRP A 465 -19.83 21.95 -22.45
CA TRP A 465 -20.81 21.99 -23.55
C TRP A 465 -20.66 20.86 -24.58
N MET A 466 -19.42 20.36 -24.77
CA MET A 466 -19.12 19.35 -25.78
C MET A 466 -18.97 17.99 -25.12
N PRO A 467 -19.44 16.88 -25.73
CA PRO A 467 -19.16 15.54 -25.24
C PRO A 467 -17.64 15.31 -25.09
N GLY A 468 -17.21 14.86 -23.91
CA GLY A 468 -15.79 14.66 -23.60
C GLY A 468 -15.05 15.92 -23.15
N GLN A 469 -15.67 17.11 -23.21
CA GLN A 469 -15.09 18.33 -22.64
C GLN A 469 -15.35 18.41 -21.15
N THR A 470 -14.28 18.48 -20.36
CA THR A 470 -14.37 18.46 -18.90
C THR A 470 -13.46 19.49 -18.26
N MET A 471 -13.86 19.95 -17.09
CA MET A 471 -13.03 20.72 -16.18
C MET A 471 -13.06 20.07 -14.81
N THR A 472 -11.90 19.85 -14.23
CA THR A 472 -11.76 19.38 -12.86
C THR A 472 -10.89 20.33 -12.07
N VAL A 473 -11.28 20.58 -10.81
CA VAL A 473 -10.47 21.34 -9.87
C VAL A 473 -10.35 20.51 -8.61
N MET A 474 -9.13 20.17 -8.26
CA MET A 474 -8.86 19.43 -7.03
C MET A 474 -7.86 20.16 -6.14
N GLY A 475 -7.95 19.92 -4.86
CA GLY A 475 -7.05 20.49 -3.88
C GLY A 475 -6.89 19.62 -2.66
N ASN A 476 -5.69 19.69 -2.10
CA ASN A 476 -5.33 19.05 -0.83
C ASN A 476 -4.77 20.13 0.09
N TYR A 477 -5.13 20.05 1.37
CA TYR A 477 -4.45 20.77 2.43
C TYR A 477 -3.99 19.83 3.52
N SER A 478 -2.90 20.17 4.17
CA SER A 478 -2.42 19.47 5.38
C SER A 478 -1.77 20.47 6.32
N VAL A 479 -2.14 20.37 7.58
CA VAL A 479 -1.52 21.09 8.69
C VAL A 479 -1.10 20.05 9.71
N SER A 480 0.17 20.04 10.06
CA SER A 480 0.72 19.15 11.09
C SER A 480 1.49 19.98 12.12
N THR A 481 1.13 19.84 13.38
CA THR A 481 1.88 20.41 14.50
C THR A 481 2.35 19.29 15.42
N ASN A 482 3.56 19.41 15.93
CA ASN A 482 4.12 18.49 16.90
C ASN A 482 4.96 19.28 17.90
N ASN A 483 4.55 19.28 19.15
CA ASN A 483 5.25 19.96 20.25
C ASN A 483 5.84 18.89 21.15
N LEU A 484 7.16 18.92 21.31
CA LEU A 484 7.94 17.97 22.06
C LEU A 484 8.64 18.70 23.22
N VAL A 485 8.56 18.11 24.40
CA VAL A 485 9.34 18.49 25.58
C VAL A 485 10.14 17.29 26.03
N GLY A 486 11.44 17.42 26.18
CA GLY A 486 12.29 16.28 26.52
C GLY A 486 13.52 16.63 27.31
N TYR A 487 14.13 15.58 27.86
CA TYR A 487 15.37 15.63 28.63
C TYR A 487 16.35 14.63 28.01
N ASN A 488 17.60 15.06 27.84
CA ASN A 488 18.71 14.25 27.35
C ASN A 488 19.83 14.27 28.40
N LYS A 489 20.12 13.10 28.98
CA LYS A 489 21.21 12.91 29.90
C LYS A 489 22.20 11.90 29.34
N SER A 490 23.46 12.22 29.30
CA SER A 490 24.49 11.24 28.93
C SER A 490 25.79 11.45 29.70
N ASN A 491 26.40 10.34 30.03
CA ASN A 491 27.71 10.29 30.61
C ASN A 491 28.62 9.49 29.66
N THR A 492 29.51 10.19 28.93
CA THR A 492 30.33 9.60 27.90
C THR A 492 31.79 9.72 28.31
N THR A 493 32.48 8.59 28.38
CA THR A 493 33.92 8.52 28.66
C THR A 493 34.68 8.09 27.40
N ILE A 494 35.66 8.87 27.01
CA ILE A 494 36.62 8.57 25.91
C ILE A 494 37.93 8.17 26.54
N TYR A 495 38.47 7.05 26.10
CA TYR A 495 39.75 6.50 26.58
C TYR A 495 40.81 6.81 25.57
N GLY A 496 41.88 7.49 26.01
CA GLY A 496 43.05 7.75 25.20
C GLY A 496 43.97 6.53 25.09
N THR A 497 44.76 6.46 24.05
CA THR A 497 45.78 5.40 23.86
C THR A 497 46.90 5.45 24.88
N ASP A 498 47.06 6.56 25.59
CA ASP A 498 47.99 6.79 26.68
C ASP A 498 47.45 6.37 28.07
N GLY A 499 46.27 5.78 28.13
CA GLY A 499 45.59 5.39 29.36
C GLY A 499 44.83 6.52 30.06
N THR A 500 44.77 7.72 29.47
CA THR A 500 43.94 8.81 29.99
C THR A 500 42.46 8.56 29.71
N ALA A 501 41.59 9.06 30.56
CA ALA A 501 40.13 9.02 30.35
C ALA A 501 39.56 10.43 30.49
N SER A 502 38.79 10.84 29.51
CA SER A 502 38.07 12.11 29.53
C SER A 502 36.55 11.83 29.57
N THR A 503 35.89 12.38 30.57
CA THR A 503 34.43 12.18 30.75
C THR A 503 33.68 13.46 30.42
N SER A 504 32.66 13.36 29.57
CA SER A 504 31.72 14.45 29.24
C SER A 504 30.35 14.12 29.80
N LEU A 505 29.81 15.03 30.55
CA LEU A 505 28.44 14.96 31.09
C LEU A 505 27.52 15.89 30.29
N VAL A 506 26.41 15.39 29.84
CA VAL A 506 25.33 16.15 29.22
C VAL A 506 24.10 16.01 30.11
N ASP A 507 23.48 17.12 30.48
CA ASP A 507 22.19 17.16 31.21
C ASP A 507 21.39 18.31 30.63
N GLN A 508 20.52 18.02 29.68
CA GLN A 508 19.83 18.99 28.85
C GLN A 508 18.31 18.80 28.93
N HIS A 509 17.61 19.93 29.04
CA HIS A 509 16.19 20.05 28.78
C HIS A 509 16.00 20.70 27.42
N TYR A 510 15.09 20.16 26.58
CA TYR A 510 14.80 20.75 25.29
C TYR A 510 13.29 20.81 25.04
N THR A 511 12.89 21.86 24.35
CA THR A 511 11.56 21.98 23.73
C THR A 511 11.75 22.04 22.20
N GLN A 512 10.86 21.42 21.46
CA GLN A 512 10.88 21.47 20.02
C GLN A 512 9.45 21.60 19.49
N ASP A 513 9.19 22.71 18.81
CA ASP A 513 7.94 22.98 18.11
C ASP A 513 8.15 22.78 16.62
N GLN A 514 7.38 21.86 16.02
CA GLN A 514 7.43 21.56 14.60
C GLN A 514 6.07 21.81 13.97
N ASN A 515 6.03 22.69 12.97
CA ASN A 515 4.83 23.02 12.22
C ASN A 515 5.06 22.78 10.73
N THR A 516 4.16 22.06 10.09
CA THR A 516 4.20 21.83 8.65
C THR A 516 2.84 22.18 8.05
N TYR A 517 2.88 23.01 7.03
CA TYR A 517 1.72 23.44 6.26
C TYR A 517 1.91 23.01 4.82
N SER A 518 0.90 22.43 4.23
CA SER A 518 0.89 22.05 2.83
C SER A 518 -0.44 22.42 2.20
N LEU A 519 -0.36 23.08 1.07
CA LEU A 519 -1.50 23.38 0.21
C LEU A 519 -1.12 22.98 -1.22
N TRP A 520 -1.96 22.18 -1.85
CA TRP A 520 -1.82 21.83 -3.24
C TRP A 520 -3.16 21.96 -3.94
N GLY A 521 -3.16 22.54 -5.13
CA GLY A 521 -4.33 22.63 -5.98
C GLY A 521 -3.96 22.35 -7.44
N ASN A 522 -4.87 21.73 -8.16
CA ASN A 522 -4.73 21.43 -9.59
C ASN A 522 -6.04 21.73 -10.31
N ALA A 523 -5.96 22.42 -11.42
CA ALA A 523 -7.07 22.64 -12.35
C ALA A 523 -6.70 21.99 -13.69
N THR A 524 -7.54 21.10 -14.19
CA THR A 524 -7.33 20.40 -15.45
C THR A 524 -8.52 20.68 -16.37
N PHE A 525 -8.23 21.14 -17.58
CA PHE A 525 -9.20 21.36 -18.64
C PHE A 525 -8.90 20.42 -19.80
N THR A 526 -9.87 19.63 -20.19
CA THR A 526 -9.76 18.67 -21.29
C THR A 526 -10.64 19.11 -22.45
N GLN A 527 -10.03 19.24 -23.64
CA GLN A 527 -10.67 19.62 -24.90
C GLN A 527 -10.60 18.47 -25.89
N PRO A 528 -11.73 17.90 -26.33
CA PRO A 528 -11.75 16.97 -27.45
C PRO A 528 -11.45 17.74 -28.77
N LEU A 529 -10.56 17.17 -29.59
CA LEU A 529 -10.17 17.74 -30.89
C LEU A 529 -10.80 17.00 -32.07
N GLY A 530 -11.53 15.90 -31.81
CA GLY A 530 -12.09 14.98 -32.80
C GLY A 530 -11.15 13.83 -33.15
N GLY A 531 -11.69 12.75 -33.74
CA GLY A 531 -10.90 11.58 -34.15
C GLY A 531 -10.14 10.91 -33.02
N ASN A 532 -10.69 10.86 -31.83
CA ASN A 532 -10.06 10.30 -30.62
C ASN A 532 -8.85 11.06 -30.07
N PHE A 533 -8.61 12.28 -30.54
CA PHE A 533 -7.57 13.17 -30.01
C PHE A 533 -8.14 14.13 -28.96
N TYR A 534 -7.37 14.35 -27.92
CA TYR A 534 -7.67 15.31 -26.84
C TYR A 534 -6.44 16.15 -26.53
N LEU A 535 -6.70 17.39 -26.16
CA LEU A 535 -5.71 18.29 -25.59
C LEU A 535 -6.11 18.54 -24.13
N GLU A 536 -5.16 18.39 -23.24
CA GLU A 536 -5.35 18.67 -21.83
C GLU A 536 -4.40 19.79 -21.42
N ALA A 537 -4.94 20.82 -20.80
CA ALA A 537 -4.18 21.88 -20.15
C ALA A 537 -4.35 21.74 -18.64
N ASN A 538 -3.26 21.77 -17.91
CA ASN A 538 -3.26 21.70 -16.47
C ASN A 538 -2.46 22.84 -15.84
N TYR A 539 -2.98 23.34 -14.74
CA TYR A 539 -2.29 24.26 -13.86
C TYR A 539 -2.30 23.70 -12.44
N SER A 540 -1.15 23.58 -11.81
CA SER A 540 -1.08 23.27 -10.40
C SER A 540 -0.27 24.30 -9.62
N TYR A 541 -0.67 24.48 -8.37
CA TYR A 541 0.00 25.30 -7.38
C TYR A 541 0.25 24.43 -6.14
N SER A 542 1.47 24.44 -5.62
CA SER A 542 1.78 23.81 -4.36
C SER A 542 2.61 24.74 -3.48
N TRP A 543 2.21 24.85 -2.23
CA TRP A 543 2.91 25.59 -1.21
C TRP A 543 3.12 24.65 -0.01
N ASN A 544 4.37 24.56 0.40
CA ASN A 544 4.75 23.79 1.58
C ASN A 544 5.62 24.69 2.46
N LYS A 545 5.32 24.75 3.75
CA LYS A 545 6.11 25.45 4.75
C LYS A 545 6.36 24.52 5.93
N SER A 546 7.59 24.38 6.32
CA SER A 546 8.00 23.63 7.50
C SER A 546 8.79 24.56 8.41
N GLU A 547 8.39 24.59 9.67
CA GLU A 547 9.01 25.37 10.75
C GLU A 547 9.42 24.41 11.85
N SER A 548 10.61 24.58 12.40
CA SER A 548 11.09 23.83 13.54
C SER A 548 11.90 24.75 14.44
N ASP A 549 11.41 24.97 15.63
CA ASP A 549 12.07 25.75 16.67
C ASP A 549 12.47 24.81 17.81
N LYS A 550 13.75 24.63 18.02
CA LYS A 550 14.32 23.84 19.12
C LYS A 550 15.09 24.74 20.05
N LEU A 551 14.70 24.73 21.32
CA LEU A 551 15.40 25.39 22.41
C LEU A 551 15.96 24.32 23.34
N THR A 552 17.25 24.34 23.57
CA THR A 552 17.96 23.42 24.48
C THR A 552 18.63 24.23 25.60
N THR A 553 18.38 23.85 26.82
CA THR A 553 18.98 24.47 28.03
C THR A 553 19.74 23.43 28.83
N ASP A 554 20.86 23.81 29.35
CA ASP A 554 21.57 23.01 30.34
C ASP A 554 20.77 23.03 31.66
N VAL A 555 20.49 21.85 32.22
CA VAL A 555 19.65 21.73 33.42
C VAL A 555 20.35 22.28 34.68
N GLN A 556 21.69 22.21 34.75
CA GLN A 556 22.46 22.61 35.92
C GLN A 556 22.68 24.12 35.95
N THR A 557 22.98 24.73 34.80
CA THR A 557 23.28 26.16 34.71
C THR A 557 22.06 27.01 34.35
N GLY A 558 21.06 26.42 33.74
CA GLY A 558 19.91 27.11 33.14
C GLY A 558 20.24 27.92 31.90
N GLU A 559 21.46 27.80 31.38
CA GLU A 559 21.91 28.53 30.18
C GLU A 559 21.40 27.86 28.92
N VAL A 560 21.06 28.69 27.91
CA VAL A 560 20.68 28.21 26.58
C VAL A 560 21.93 27.72 25.85
N SER A 561 21.85 26.51 25.33
CA SER A 561 22.92 25.96 24.52
C SER A 561 22.74 26.37 23.05
N ASP A 562 23.50 27.36 22.63
CA ASP A 562 23.47 27.87 21.25
C ASP A 562 23.78 26.80 20.20
N ASN A 563 24.64 25.85 20.53
CA ASN A 563 25.01 24.78 19.61
C ASN A 563 23.91 23.73 19.35
N TYR A 564 22.93 23.66 20.28
CA TYR A 564 21.85 22.65 20.24
C TYR A 564 20.46 23.28 20.17
N SER A 565 20.41 24.61 20.07
CA SER A 565 19.18 25.39 19.83
C SER A 565 19.18 25.92 18.41
N ASN A 566 18.06 25.77 17.73
CA ASN A 566 17.94 26.22 16.34
C ASN A 566 16.50 26.63 16.00
N SER A 567 16.42 27.54 15.05
CA SER A 567 15.16 27.88 14.38
C SER A 567 15.35 27.69 12.88
N ILE A 568 14.43 26.95 12.28
CA ILE A 568 14.48 26.54 10.88
C ILE A 568 13.13 26.83 10.26
N VAL A 569 13.15 27.57 9.14
CA VAL A 569 11.99 27.78 8.30
C VAL A 569 12.35 27.36 6.86
N ASN A 570 11.56 26.50 6.29
CA ASN A 570 11.70 26.09 4.91
C ASN A 570 10.36 26.26 4.22
N GLU A 571 10.35 27.13 3.21
CA GLU A 571 9.17 27.42 2.40
C GLU A 571 9.45 27.05 0.93
N TYR A 572 8.56 26.30 0.36
CA TYR A 572 8.64 25.85 -1.01
C TYR A 572 7.34 26.13 -1.75
N VAL A 573 7.45 26.95 -2.79
CA VAL A 573 6.33 27.25 -3.72
C VAL A 573 6.68 26.65 -5.07
N ASN A 574 5.80 25.84 -5.59
CA ASN A 574 5.92 25.25 -6.91
C ASN A 574 4.64 25.50 -7.69
N GLN A 575 4.79 26.05 -8.87
CA GLN A 575 3.72 26.16 -9.85
C GLN A 575 4.05 25.24 -11.02
N GLU A 576 3.03 24.73 -11.67
CA GLU A 576 3.18 23.91 -12.86
C GLU A 576 2.16 24.33 -13.89
N VAL A 577 2.63 24.62 -15.09
CA VAL A 577 1.79 24.86 -16.26
C VAL A 577 2.14 23.77 -17.27
N GLY A 578 1.19 22.89 -17.55
CA GLY A 578 1.39 21.74 -18.40
C GLY A 578 0.40 21.63 -19.53
N VAL A 579 0.83 20.99 -20.61
CA VAL A 579 -0.01 20.61 -21.73
C VAL A 579 0.30 19.18 -22.10
N ASN A 580 -0.76 18.37 -22.27
CA ASN A 580 -0.70 16.98 -22.69
C ASN A 580 -1.50 16.81 -23.98
N ALA A 581 -0.92 16.12 -24.95
CA ALA A 581 -1.62 15.61 -26.12
C ALA A 581 -1.95 14.13 -25.89
N LEU A 582 -3.22 13.77 -26.05
CA LEU A 582 -3.72 12.43 -25.82
C LEU A 582 -4.36 11.87 -27.09
N TYR A 583 -4.12 10.61 -27.35
CA TYR A 583 -4.85 9.81 -28.32
C TYR A 583 -5.49 8.61 -27.59
N GLN A 584 -6.78 8.40 -27.78
CA GLN A 584 -7.54 7.31 -27.17
C GLN A 584 -8.30 6.54 -28.24
N GLY A 585 -7.67 5.50 -28.81
CA GLY A 585 -8.31 4.54 -29.74
C GLY A 585 -8.82 3.30 -29.01
N ASP A 586 -9.39 2.37 -29.78
CA ASP A 586 -9.82 1.07 -29.26
C ASP A 586 -8.59 0.26 -28.84
N GLY A 587 -8.51 -0.03 -27.53
CA GLY A 587 -7.40 -0.80 -26.95
C GLY A 587 -6.03 -0.13 -26.94
N PHE A 588 -5.92 1.14 -27.34
CA PHE A 588 -4.66 1.85 -27.44
C PHE A 588 -4.80 3.30 -26.96
N ARG A 589 -3.92 3.73 -26.06
CA ARG A 589 -3.85 5.11 -25.58
C ARG A 589 -2.41 5.56 -25.51
N VAL A 590 -2.17 6.80 -25.94
CA VAL A 590 -0.89 7.46 -25.80
C VAL A 590 -1.10 8.86 -25.30
N GLN A 591 -0.30 9.26 -24.33
CA GLN A 591 -0.20 10.64 -23.85
C GLN A 591 1.26 11.06 -23.90
N VAL A 592 1.50 12.26 -24.36
CA VAL A 592 2.81 12.92 -24.30
C VAL A 592 2.57 14.35 -23.82
N GLY A 593 3.31 14.75 -22.83
CA GLY A 593 3.16 16.05 -22.22
C GLY A 593 4.47 16.71 -21.81
N MET A 594 4.38 18.01 -21.61
CA MET A 594 5.46 18.84 -21.08
C MET A 594 4.88 19.86 -20.13
N ALA A 595 5.54 20.05 -19.00
CA ALA A 595 5.20 21.12 -18.07
C ALA A 595 6.41 21.98 -17.75
N ALA A 596 6.16 23.28 -17.59
CA ALA A 596 7.09 24.22 -16.98
C ALA A 596 6.77 24.35 -15.50
N LYS A 597 7.79 24.24 -14.65
CA LYS A 597 7.66 24.27 -13.18
C LYS A 597 8.50 25.41 -12.59
N PRO A 598 7.99 26.65 -12.54
CA PRO A 598 8.61 27.70 -11.76
C PRO A 598 8.51 27.37 -10.27
N THR A 599 9.65 27.42 -9.59
CA THR A 599 9.79 27.13 -8.16
C THR A 599 10.45 28.28 -7.43
N LYS A 600 9.98 28.55 -6.21
CA LYS A 600 10.64 29.41 -5.22
C LYS A 600 10.93 28.57 -3.99
N THR A 601 12.16 28.59 -3.54
CA THR A 601 12.57 27.95 -2.28
C THR A 601 13.15 29.02 -1.38
N HIS A 602 12.65 29.13 -0.16
CA HIS A 602 13.16 30.01 0.89
C HIS A 602 13.58 29.16 2.08
N ASN A 603 14.83 29.24 2.45
CA ASN A 603 15.43 28.53 3.59
C ASN A 603 15.98 29.54 4.57
N TYR A 604 15.50 29.50 5.81
CA TYR A 604 16.03 30.24 6.93
C TYR A 604 16.51 29.25 7.99
N THR A 605 17.71 29.45 8.50
CA THR A 605 18.25 28.66 9.61
C THR A 605 19.05 29.59 10.51
N SER A 606 18.79 29.53 11.81
CA SER A 606 19.58 30.21 12.82
C SER A 606 19.92 29.26 13.96
N SER A 607 21.12 29.43 14.55
CA SER A 607 21.56 28.74 15.74
C SER A 607 22.40 29.70 16.57
N GLY A 608 21.95 29.99 17.78
CA GLY A 608 22.51 31.04 18.62
C GLY A 608 22.55 32.40 17.97
N ALA A 609 23.40 33.29 18.48
CA ALA A 609 23.56 34.65 17.98
C ALA A 609 24.44 34.74 16.71
N SER A 610 25.27 33.74 16.45
CA SER A 610 26.39 33.83 15.51
C SER A 610 26.16 33.14 14.16
N TYR A 611 25.18 32.21 14.09
CA TYR A 611 24.91 31.47 12.87
C TYR A 611 23.53 31.79 12.30
N LYS A 612 23.50 32.38 11.13
CA LYS A 612 22.26 32.69 10.42
C LYS A 612 22.46 32.51 8.91
N VAL A 613 21.60 31.72 8.32
CA VAL A 613 21.49 31.56 6.86
C VAL A 613 20.08 31.91 6.45
N ASP A 614 19.94 32.78 5.47
CA ASP A 614 18.67 33.19 4.88
C ASP A 614 18.85 33.24 3.37
N THR A 615 18.25 32.27 2.67
CA THR A 615 18.48 32.08 1.24
C THR A 615 17.19 31.89 0.51
N THR A 616 17.00 32.64 -0.56
CA THR A 616 15.87 32.48 -1.48
C THR A 616 16.37 32.15 -2.87
N MET A 617 15.85 31.07 -3.46
CA MET A 617 16.21 30.61 -4.80
C MET A 617 14.96 30.55 -5.69
N TYR A 618 15.12 31.01 -6.94
CA TYR A 618 14.10 30.88 -7.97
C TYR A 618 14.64 30.02 -9.11
N ARG A 619 13.86 29.04 -9.56
CA ARG A 619 14.24 28.16 -10.68
C ARG A 619 13.01 27.84 -11.52
N VAL A 620 13.24 27.59 -12.81
CA VAL A 620 12.23 27.02 -13.70
C VAL A 620 12.73 25.66 -14.15
N ASN A 621 11.98 24.63 -13.81
CA ASN A 621 12.28 23.24 -14.18
C ASN A 621 11.31 22.79 -15.27
N TRP A 622 11.75 21.84 -16.09
CA TRP A 622 10.92 21.21 -17.10
C TRP A 622 10.56 19.80 -16.63
N ALA A 623 9.32 19.40 -16.89
CA ALA A 623 8.82 18.08 -16.49
C ALA A 623 8.15 17.39 -17.68
N PRO A 624 8.91 16.67 -18.50
CA PRO A 624 8.35 15.83 -19.54
C PRO A 624 7.63 14.62 -18.93
N ASN A 625 6.50 14.25 -19.53
CA ASN A 625 5.78 13.04 -19.17
C ASN A 625 5.31 12.30 -20.42
N ALA A 626 5.17 10.99 -20.33
CA ALA A 626 4.58 10.16 -21.36
C ALA A 626 3.89 8.95 -20.74
N MET A 627 2.79 8.54 -21.32
CA MET A 627 2.05 7.33 -20.96
C MET A 627 1.69 6.56 -22.22
N VAL A 628 1.78 5.25 -22.14
CA VAL A 628 1.34 4.32 -23.18
C VAL A 628 0.52 3.21 -22.53
N TYR A 629 -0.63 2.92 -23.11
CA TYR A 629 -1.49 1.81 -22.76
C TYR A 629 -1.86 1.00 -24.01
N PHE A 630 -1.76 -0.31 -23.92
CA PHE A 630 -2.19 -1.25 -24.95
C PHE A 630 -3.03 -2.36 -24.34
N GLU A 631 -4.14 -2.69 -24.97
CA GLU A 631 -4.85 -3.94 -24.73
C GLU A 631 -4.19 -5.08 -25.50
N LEU A 632 -3.84 -6.13 -24.79
CA LEU A 632 -3.25 -7.36 -25.33
C LEU A 632 -4.35 -8.42 -25.53
N GLY A 633 -5.27 -8.17 -26.46
CA GLY A 633 -6.49 -8.95 -26.64
C GLY A 633 -7.45 -8.81 -25.43
N GLU A 634 -8.39 -9.76 -25.29
CA GLU A 634 -9.44 -9.73 -24.26
C GLU A 634 -8.92 -10.00 -22.83
N ASN A 635 -7.71 -10.52 -22.70
CA ASN A 635 -7.20 -11.06 -21.44
C ASN A 635 -5.98 -10.32 -20.89
N GLY A 636 -5.48 -9.30 -21.60
CA GLY A 636 -4.24 -8.66 -21.19
C GLY A 636 -4.19 -7.17 -21.44
N SER A 637 -3.28 -6.50 -20.74
CA SER A 637 -2.94 -5.09 -20.95
C SER A 637 -1.47 -4.82 -20.64
N LEU A 638 -0.92 -3.81 -21.31
CA LEU A 638 0.41 -3.25 -21.05
C LEU A 638 0.25 -1.77 -20.75
N ARG A 639 0.92 -1.30 -19.70
CA ARG A 639 1.01 0.13 -19.38
C ARG A 639 2.46 0.51 -19.13
N SER A 640 2.83 1.68 -19.57
CA SER A 640 4.13 2.28 -19.26
C SER A 640 4.02 3.77 -19.07
N PHE A 641 4.70 4.29 -18.07
CA PHE A 641 4.72 5.70 -17.71
C PHE A 641 6.17 6.17 -17.61
N TYR A 642 6.43 7.31 -18.18
CA TYR A 642 7.66 8.05 -18.00
C TYR A 642 7.36 9.39 -17.36
N ASN A 643 8.16 9.78 -16.36
CA ASN A 643 8.07 11.07 -15.68
C ASN A 643 9.46 11.61 -15.36
N GLY A 644 9.75 12.82 -15.85
CA GLY A 644 10.96 13.55 -15.51
C GLY A 644 10.65 14.65 -14.49
N ARG A 645 11.48 14.76 -13.43
CA ARG A 645 11.28 15.78 -12.40
C ARG A 645 12.56 16.21 -11.71
N SER A 646 12.59 17.45 -11.25
CA SER A 646 13.62 17.94 -10.35
C SER A 646 13.29 17.56 -8.90
N VAL A 647 14.28 17.11 -8.16
CA VAL A 647 14.20 16.74 -6.74
C VAL A 647 15.03 17.72 -5.94
N GLN A 648 14.42 18.38 -4.97
CA GLN A 648 15.08 19.32 -4.07
C GLN A 648 15.67 18.60 -2.87
N PRO A 649 16.83 19.06 -2.34
CA PRO A 649 17.32 18.59 -1.04
C PRO A 649 16.29 18.86 0.05
N SER A 650 16.17 17.95 1.02
CA SER A 650 15.30 18.14 2.19
C SER A 650 15.87 19.19 3.15
N THR A 651 15.02 19.78 3.98
CA THR A 651 15.45 20.75 5.01
C THR A 651 16.54 20.17 5.89
N SER A 652 16.37 18.93 6.36
CA SER A 652 17.37 18.24 7.21
C SER A 652 18.72 18.05 6.52
N GLN A 653 18.75 17.96 5.19
CA GLN A 653 19.99 17.85 4.43
C GLN A 653 20.72 19.20 4.28
N LEU A 654 20.03 20.32 4.46
CA LEU A 654 20.58 21.66 4.29
C LEU A 654 21.07 22.29 5.61
N ILE A 655 20.70 21.70 6.77
CA ILE A 655 21.00 22.24 8.10
C ILE A 655 22.42 21.88 8.50
N THR A 656 23.27 22.89 8.73
CA THR A 656 24.66 22.69 9.15
C THR A 656 24.85 22.37 10.64
N ILE A 657 23.76 22.40 11.42
CA ILE A 657 23.81 22.16 12.86
C ILE A 657 23.98 20.67 13.12
N ALA A 658 25.01 20.32 13.89
CA ALA A 658 25.26 18.94 14.26
C ALA A 658 24.15 18.37 15.15
N ASP A 659 23.65 17.22 14.80
CA ASP A 659 22.84 16.40 15.71
C ASP A 659 23.79 15.61 16.62
N ASN A 660 23.79 15.92 17.91
CA ASN A 660 24.61 15.29 18.94
C ASN A 660 23.81 14.33 19.85
N SER A 661 22.60 14.00 19.48
CA SER A 661 21.79 13.03 20.23
C SER A 661 22.50 11.67 20.39
N ASN A 662 23.42 11.37 19.48
CA ASN A 662 24.40 10.32 19.63
C ASN A 662 25.83 10.88 19.46
N PRO A 663 26.58 11.09 20.55
CA PRO A 663 27.93 11.63 20.47
C PRO A 663 28.92 10.79 19.65
N LEU A 664 28.62 9.52 19.43
CA LEU A 664 29.44 8.60 18.64
C LEU A 664 29.03 8.53 17.17
N SER A 665 27.95 9.24 16.79
CA SER A 665 27.46 9.31 15.41
C SER A 665 26.88 10.70 15.17
N VAL A 666 27.70 11.60 14.69
CA VAL A 666 27.33 13.00 14.46
C VAL A 666 26.95 13.18 12.99
N SER A 667 25.77 13.74 12.76
CA SER A 667 25.32 14.11 11.42
C SER A 667 25.05 15.60 11.32
N PHE A 668 25.37 16.19 10.17
CA PHE A 668 25.09 17.58 9.85
C PHE A 668 24.79 17.74 8.37
N GLY A 669 24.00 18.75 8.03
CA GLY A 669 23.63 19.01 6.64
C GLY A 669 24.66 19.83 5.89
N ASN A 670 24.39 20.05 4.60
CA ASN A 670 25.21 20.80 3.68
C ASN A 670 24.37 21.83 2.93
N PRO A 671 24.54 23.12 3.21
CA PRO A 671 23.74 24.19 2.54
C PRO A 671 24.07 24.37 1.06
N ASN A 672 25.20 23.79 0.58
CA ASN A 672 25.65 23.92 -0.81
C ASN A 672 25.06 22.84 -1.74
N LEU A 673 24.14 22.02 -1.25
CA LEU A 673 23.50 21.00 -2.07
C LEU A 673 22.71 21.62 -3.23
N SER A 674 22.85 21.02 -4.39
CA SER A 674 22.08 21.35 -5.58
C SER A 674 20.93 20.36 -5.79
N PRO A 675 19.78 20.80 -6.29
CA PRO A 675 18.75 19.92 -6.79
C PRO A 675 19.28 19.03 -7.91
N TYR A 676 18.73 17.83 -8.01
CA TYR A 676 19.07 16.89 -9.07
C TYR A 676 17.85 16.55 -9.94
N PHE A 677 18.09 16.07 -11.15
CA PHE A 677 17.02 15.65 -12.03
C PHE A 677 16.84 14.12 -11.96
N ARG A 678 15.59 13.70 -11.85
CA ARG A 678 15.23 12.29 -11.77
C ARG A 678 14.34 11.90 -12.94
N HIS A 679 14.71 10.82 -13.62
CA HIS A 679 13.91 10.16 -14.64
C HIS A 679 13.33 8.88 -14.06
N ASP A 680 12.02 8.78 -14.05
CA ASP A 680 11.30 7.59 -13.58
C ASP A 680 10.58 6.94 -14.77
N LEU A 681 10.86 5.68 -15.04
CA LEU A 681 10.13 4.82 -15.97
C LEU A 681 9.50 3.70 -15.18
N ARG A 682 8.20 3.55 -15.25
CA ARG A 682 7.46 2.45 -14.62
C ARG A 682 6.46 1.84 -15.58
N GLY A 683 6.14 0.57 -15.39
CA GLY A 683 5.11 -0.07 -16.18
C GLY A 683 4.73 -1.44 -15.67
N ASP A 684 3.68 -1.97 -16.24
CA ASP A 684 3.20 -3.32 -15.97
C ASP A 684 2.60 -3.97 -17.22
N VAL A 685 2.74 -5.28 -17.28
CA VAL A 685 2.00 -6.16 -18.17
C VAL A 685 1.14 -7.06 -17.31
N ARG A 686 -0.14 -7.15 -17.66
CA ARG A 686 -1.12 -8.04 -17.03
C ARG A 686 -1.70 -8.97 -18.07
N TYR A 687 -1.86 -10.20 -17.68
CA TYR A 687 -2.56 -11.20 -18.46
C TYR A 687 -3.38 -12.08 -17.54
N ASN A 688 -4.70 -12.08 -17.70
CA ASN A 688 -5.64 -12.84 -16.89
C ASN A 688 -6.54 -13.68 -17.79
N ASN A 689 -6.26 -14.96 -17.89
CA ASN A 689 -7.06 -15.86 -18.72
C ASN A 689 -8.30 -16.33 -17.95
N LYS A 690 -9.47 -15.88 -18.35
CA LYS A 690 -10.76 -16.18 -17.73
C LYS A 690 -11.14 -17.66 -17.78
N ARG A 691 -10.60 -18.45 -18.73
CA ARG A 691 -10.92 -19.88 -18.90
C ARG A 691 -9.99 -20.76 -18.09
N THR A 692 -8.71 -20.39 -17.99
CA THR A 692 -7.70 -21.22 -17.32
C THR A 692 -7.38 -20.73 -15.91
N TYR A 693 -7.88 -19.53 -15.52
CA TYR A 693 -7.52 -18.82 -14.28
C TYR A 693 -6.02 -18.58 -14.12
N THR A 694 -5.30 -18.63 -15.23
CA THR A 694 -3.90 -18.25 -15.27
C THR A 694 -3.80 -16.75 -15.20
N SER A 695 -3.01 -16.24 -14.26
CA SER A 695 -2.67 -14.82 -14.21
C SER A 695 -1.16 -14.62 -14.23
N ILE A 696 -0.73 -13.67 -15.06
CA ILE A 696 0.65 -13.21 -15.17
C ILE A 696 0.64 -11.71 -14.94
N ASN A 697 1.42 -11.26 -13.99
CA ASN A 697 1.60 -9.83 -13.72
C ASN A 697 3.11 -9.55 -13.65
N ALA A 698 3.62 -8.81 -14.63
CA ALA A 698 5.01 -8.39 -14.68
C ALA A 698 5.07 -6.88 -14.51
N ARG A 699 5.92 -6.41 -13.61
CA ARG A 699 6.12 -4.98 -13.34
C ARG A 699 7.58 -4.61 -13.45
N TRP A 700 7.83 -3.44 -13.96
CA TRP A 700 9.16 -2.84 -13.97
C TRP A 700 9.10 -1.41 -13.45
N SER A 701 10.18 -1.02 -12.81
CA SER A 701 10.47 0.37 -12.50
C SER A 701 11.96 0.61 -12.71
N ALA A 702 12.31 1.73 -13.32
CA ALA A 702 13.66 2.18 -13.47
C ALA A 702 13.74 3.65 -13.11
N SER A 703 14.74 4.02 -12.31
CA SER A 703 15.02 5.41 -11.93
C SER A 703 16.47 5.72 -12.27
N TYR A 704 16.68 6.81 -12.98
CA TYR A 704 17.99 7.40 -13.20
C TYR A 704 18.02 8.77 -12.53
N ASN A 705 18.97 8.99 -11.66
CA ASN A 705 19.18 10.27 -10.97
C ASN A 705 20.49 10.88 -11.46
N ASP A 706 20.41 12.10 -11.94
CA ASP A 706 21.59 12.88 -12.33
C ASP A 706 22.03 13.74 -11.15
N ASN A 707 23.24 13.52 -10.65
CA ASN A 707 23.83 14.24 -9.51
C ASN A 707 23.02 14.14 -8.18
N PRO A 708 22.58 12.93 -7.76
CA PRO A 708 21.74 12.76 -6.56
C PRO A 708 22.45 13.19 -5.27
N VAL A 709 21.64 13.51 -4.27
CA VAL A 709 22.17 13.72 -2.92
C VAL A 709 22.43 12.37 -2.26
N VAL A 710 23.68 12.13 -1.83
CA VAL A 710 24.15 10.92 -1.14
C VAL A 710 24.84 11.31 0.16
N ASN A 711 24.95 10.39 1.12
CA ASN A 711 25.64 10.64 2.37
C ASN A 711 27.12 10.24 2.25
N ALA A 712 28.02 11.18 2.53
CA ALA A 712 29.44 10.91 2.79
C ALA A 712 29.63 10.66 4.28
N THR A 713 30.32 9.57 4.64
CA THR A 713 30.60 9.22 6.04
C THR A 713 32.12 9.03 6.21
N TRP A 714 32.68 9.59 7.27
CA TRP A 714 34.08 9.39 7.67
C TRP A 714 34.15 9.17 9.17
N TYR A 715 35.26 8.65 9.62
CA TYR A 715 35.47 8.34 11.03
C TYR A 715 36.64 9.17 11.57
N ASN A 716 36.50 9.69 12.78
CA ASN A 716 37.53 10.36 13.52
C ASN A 716 37.44 9.96 15.02
N ASN A 717 38.48 9.41 15.58
CA ASN A 717 38.56 8.93 16.97
C ASN A 717 37.39 7.98 17.34
N GLY A 718 36.97 7.09 16.41
CA GLY A 718 35.85 6.17 16.63
C GLY A 718 34.49 6.80 16.53
N ILE A 719 34.39 8.10 16.24
CA ILE A 719 33.10 8.83 16.01
C ILE A 719 32.83 8.86 14.53
N ALA A 720 31.64 8.43 14.15
CA ALA A 720 31.16 8.53 12.77
C ALA A 720 30.60 9.92 12.47
N TYR A 721 31.08 10.56 11.43
CA TYR A 721 30.57 11.84 10.92
C TYR A 721 29.92 11.61 9.57
N THR A 722 28.71 12.16 9.40
CA THR A 722 27.94 12.00 8.15
C THR A 722 27.44 13.35 7.64
N MET A 723 27.66 13.60 6.34
CA MET A 723 27.19 14.82 5.66
C MET A 723 26.63 14.47 4.27
N PRO A 724 25.48 15.04 3.85
CA PRO A 724 24.97 14.88 2.50
C PRO A 724 25.82 15.69 1.49
N VAL A 725 26.10 15.08 0.36
CA VAL A 725 26.80 15.70 -0.78
C VAL A 725 26.12 15.34 -2.09
N ASN A 726 26.28 16.16 -3.14
CA ASN A 726 25.90 15.73 -4.47
C ASN A 726 26.90 14.69 -4.99
N GLY A 727 26.42 13.51 -5.30
CA GLY A 727 27.23 12.37 -5.73
C GLY A 727 27.14 12.09 -7.24
N PRO A 728 27.81 11.06 -7.72
CA PRO A 728 27.73 10.64 -9.13
C PRO A 728 26.32 10.16 -9.47
N ALA A 729 26.03 10.12 -10.78
CA ALA A 729 24.74 9.63 -11.26
C ALA A 729 24.46 8.21 -10.78
N SER A 730 23.24 7.97 -10.35
CA SER A 730 22.79 6.67 -9.87
C SER A 730 21.66 6.10 -10.76
N PHE A 731 21.66 4.79 -10.87
CA PHE A 731 20.62 4.06 -11.61
C PHE A 731 20.10 2.92 -10.74
N SER A 732 18.78 2.77 -10.72
CA SER A 732 18.14 1.61 -10.10
C SER A 732 17.05 1.07 -11.01
N ALA A 733 16.93 -0.25 -11.09
CA ALA A 733 15.89 -0.93 -11.82
C ALA A 733 15.37 -2.11 -11.00
N ASN A 734 14.05 -2.28 -10.99
CA ASN A 734 13.38 -3.41 -10.35
C ASN A 734 12.44 -4.05 -11.36
N PHE A 735 12.45 -5.37 -11.40
CA PHE A 735 11.56 -6.17 -12.20
C PHE A 735 10.93 -7.24 -11.31
N ASN A 736 9.60 -7.28 -11.26
CA ASN A 736 8.84 -8.23 -10.46
C ASN A 736 7.90 -8.99 -11.37
N VAL A 737 7.87 -10.30 -11.26
CA VAL A 737 6.92 -11.18 -11.98
C VAL A 737 6.15 -11.97 -10.94
N TYR A 738 4.84 -11.91 -11.05
CA TYR A 738 3.91 -12.75 -10.33
C TYR A 738 3.21 -13.68 -11.32
N LEU A 739 3.22 -14.96 -11.02
CA LEU A 739 2.67 -16.00 -11.85
C LEU A 739 1.72 -16.87 -11.02
N ASN A 740 0.48 -16.99 -11.46
CA ASN A 740 -0.52 -17.86 -10.87
C ASN A 740 -1.00 -18.85 -11.94
N LEU A 741 -0.65 -20.13 -11.77
CA LEU A 741 -0.94 -21.20 -12.70
C LEU A 741 -1.76 -22.29 -12.04
N PRO A 742 -3.10 -22.28 -12.15
CA PRO A 742 -3.92 -23.38 -11.70
C PRO A 742 -3.62 -24.64 -12.53
N VAL A 743 -3.30 -25.73 -11.87
CA VAL A 743 -3.12 -27.03 -12.52
C VAL A 743 -4.50 -27.69 -12.64
N LYS A 744 -5.07 -27.64 -13.84
CA LYS A 744 -6.42 -28.19 -14.11
C LYS A 744 -6.56 -29.63 -13.58
N GLN A 745 -7.70 -29.89 -12.97
CA GLN A 745 -8.12 -31.21 -12.42
C GLN A 745 -7.40 -31.72 -11.16
N SER A 746 -6.32 -31.07 -10.73
CA SER A 746 -5.58 -31.54 -9.54
C SER A 746 -5.95 -30.82 -8.26
N GLY A 747 -6.64 -29.66 -8.35
CA GLY A 747 -6.89 -28.75 -7.22
C GLY A 747 -5.63 -27.99 -6.76
N PHE A 748 -4.48 -28.16 -7.44
CA PHE A 748 -3.26 -27.41 -7.15
C PHE A 748 -3.19 -26.12 -7.94
N THR A 749 -2.58 -25.12 -7.34
CA THR A 749 -2.21 -23.86 -8.00
C THR A 749 -0.73 -23.60 -7.75
N ILE A 750 0.04 -23.38 -8.81
CA ILE A 750 1.44 -22.97 -8.71
C ILE A 750 1.46 -21.46 -8.67
N VAL A 751 1.88 -20.90 -7.54
CA VAL A 751 2.12 -19.47 -7.37
C VAL A 751 3.63 -19.26 -7.35
N ASN A 752 4.13 -18.41 -8.23
CA ASN A 752 5.54 -18.05 -8.28
C ASN A 752 5.69 -16.53 -8.28
N MET A 753 6.59 -16.02 -7.44
CA MET A 753 6.99 -14.63 -7.43
C MET A 753 8.49 -14.56 -7.65
N ALA A 754 8.92 -13.84 -8.67
CA ALA A 754 10.31 -13.52 -8.92
C ALA A 754 10.53 -12.02 -8.84
N ARG A 755 11.58 -11.62 -8.12
CA ARG A 755 11.99 -10.22 -8.00
C ARG A 755 13.46 -10.09 -8.34
N ILE A 756 13.76 -9.18 -9.26
CA ILE A 756 15.12 -8.86 -9.69
C ILE A 756 15.31 -7.37 -9.47
N GLY A 757 16.32 -7.00 -8.71
CA GLY A 757 16.72 -5.62 -8.48
C GLY A 757 18.17 -5.41 -8.93
N TYR A 758 18.44 -4.26 -9.52
CA TYR A 758 19.77 -3.79 -9.86
C TYR A 758 19.90 -2.33 -9.46
N SER A 759 21.00 -1.98 -8.82
CA SER A 759 21.29 -0.59 -8.46
C SER A 759 22.78 -0.30 -8.60
N THR A 760 23.09 0.91 -9.07
CA THR A 760 24.43 1.50 -9.04
C THR A 760 24.36 2.85 -8.36
N SER A 761 25.35 3.19 -7.59
CA SER A 761 25.54 4.49 -6.94
C SER A 761 26.94 5.00 -7.27
#